data_a99067e9bd6eb76391850bad36a89bde
#
_entry.id   a99067e9bd6eb76391850bad36a89bde
#
_cell.length_a   1.000
_cell.length_b   1.000
_cell.length_c   1.000
_cell.angle_alpha   90.00
_cell.angle_beta   90.00
_cell.angle_gamma   90.00
#
_symmetry.space_group_name_H-M   'P 1'
#
loop_
_entity.id
_entity.type
_entity.pdbx_description
1 polymer ?
#
loop_
_entity_poly.entity_id
_entity_poly.type
_entity_poly.pdbx_seq_one_letter_code
_entity_poly.pdbx_strand_id
1 'polypeptide(L)'
;MEQHPLWASLTEQQRQWLRNTGAFEALASVGEMSREDLSSLVDSTDKQPDTGQQSFYSMPKAYAPSTTPAAELIPMALSDLRPKTRHTGRVLVVRTIGQPKSNGGVESDVEDEFGSAAQLAIYNTDRLLRADELLPTDAVFAVKEPYCEVTADGACLRVDHPSDLVRVYPGDILMPKGLHGGPSDLSKTPEDWKREGNAAYRAKGYPAAEEAYGQGLMKCSENDDKVRCDLFRNRALVNMSLKRYDRALKDAKHSIICQDEKLYQSAEDPRKASDAKAWYRAGRAAYELGFWIDARKYFERARALSEKAEREDAERQLERTSTRIAEFDTAAYNYEAMSKSASNLRNRLDHASHIKHVEKDDAGDCGRGLFARKDFEPGDLILCEKAFSTAHSSEEGSKTVAFYNPNARSIATGTQTSLLYNTVQKLMHNSSEANRFFDLYDGGYSPQCKAQMVDGVAAVDIFQTQAIIERNSFGFNSRISENLLENEVEKHQAAGNPSTGIWITASFMNHACDGNAARAFLGDTMLVRASKDIAKGQEILIPYLERHMDHSGFTCHCAICTAETKVPQTQREKRTALVKKAEEMLSQHETDLIGLTDALVVAEFEKLYSQLKETYDRDVFATAPRVALVRVGTWLCQSCWNYWEPVRLAETAVGVLRDAGYGIAIVGRELKVDYTHCMILDGAVDGSIFTWTAYARKGERELAEKFKMLSTQLYFLTRGTMEGFPRGRVL
;
A
#
# COMPACT_ATOMS: atom_id res chain seq x y z
N MET A 1 -29.88 16.00 18.27
CA MET A 1 -29.14 14.78 17.94
C MET A 1 -29.11 13.73 19.04
N GLU A 2 -29.01 14.09 20.31
CA GLU A 2 -29.26 13.12 21.41
C GLU A 2 -30.68 12.48 21.37
N GLN A 3 -31.57 12.98 20.52
CA GLN A 3 -32.90 12.46 20.26
C GLN A 3 -32.94 11.45 19.06
N HIS A 4 -31.80 11.20 18.37
CA HIS A 4 -31.78 10.25 17.26
C HIS A 4 -31.85 8.82 17.79
N PRO A 5 -32.69 7.94 17.24
CA PRO A 5 -32.86 6.56 17.73
C PRO A 5 -31.55 5.75 17.82
N LEU A 6 -30.58 6.03 16.94
CA LEU A 6 -29.27 5.38 16.94
C LEU A 6 -28.38 5.79 18.13
N TRP A 7 -28.52 7.02 18.66
CA TRP A 7 -27.79 7.47 19.84
C TRP A 7 -28.08 6.62 21.07
N ALA A 8 -29.33 6.19 21.22
CA ALA A 8 -29.75 5.35 22.33
C ALA A 8 -29.16 3.91 22.27
N SER A 9 -28.75 3.44 21.08
CA SER A 9 -28.20 2.11 20.91
C SER A 9 -26.68 2.01 21.12
N LEU A 10 -25.98 3.15 21.28
CA LEU A 10 -24.54 3.21 21.52
C LEU A 10 -24.21 3.03 23.00
N THR A 11 -23.07 2.41 23.32
CA THR A 11 -22.52 2.38 24.66
C THR A 11 -22.04 3.78 25.09
N GLU A 12 -21.88 4.04 26.37
CA GLU A 12 -21.40 5.35 26.85
C GLU A 12 -19.97 5.64 26.37
N GLN A 13 -19.14 4.63 26.26
CA GLN A 13 -17.77 4.72 25.74
C GLN A 13 -17.74 5.14 24.27
N GLN A 14 -18.64 4.59 23.45
CA GLN A 14 -18.85 4.94 22.06
C GLN A 14 -19.37 6.36 21.88
N ARG A 15 -20.33 6.80 22.72
CA ARG A 15 -20.84 8.16 22.75
C ARG A 15 -19.76 9.16 23.13
N GLN A 16 -18.93 8.82 24.13
CA GLN A 16 -17.81 9.66 24.57
C GLN A 16 -16.74 9.80 23.48
N TRP A 17 -16.44 8.71 22.77
CA TRP A 17 -15.51 8.74 21.65
C TRP A 17 -16.00 9.66 20.52
N LEU A 18 -17.27 9.53 20.11
CA LEU A 18 -17.89 10.40 19.10
C LEU A 18 -17.88 11.88 19.49
N ARG A 19 -18.07 12.18 20.77
CA ARG A 19 -17.97 13.56 21.29
C ARG A 19 -16.53 14.07 21.25
N ASN A 20 -15.56 13.25 21.65
CA ASN A 20 -14.16 13.66 21.76
C ASN A 20 -13.45 13.84 20.42
N THR A 21 -13.90 13.17 19.37
CA THR A 21 -13.26 13.19 18.04
C THR A 21 -13.88 14.19 17.07
N GLY A 22 -14.97 14.86 17.44
CA GLY A 22 -15.74 15.68 16.49
C GLY A 22 -16.41 14.86 15.38
N ALA A 23 -16.27 13.52 15.39
CA ALA A 23 -16.87 12.62 14.42
C ALA A 23 -18.39 12.78 14.36
N PHE A 24 -18.99 13.10 15.49
CA PHE A 24 -20.41 13.31 15.62
C PHE A 24 -20.92 14.55 14.83
N GLU A 25 -20.20 15.64 14.82
CA GLU A 25 -20.55 16.86 14.09
C GLU A 25 -20.30 16.71 12.60
N ALA A 26 -19.19 16.05 12.23
CA ALA A 26 -18.89 15.72 10.85
C ALA A 26 -19.95 14.77 10.23
N LEU A 27 -20.41 13.79 11.00
CA LEU A 27 -21.45 12.84 10.57
C LEU A 27 -22.85 13.50 10.49
N ALA A 28 -23.11 14.45 11.36
CA ALA A 28 -24.35 15.22 11.36
C ALA A 28 -24.53 16.10 10.11
N SER A 29 -23.44 16.56 9.54
CA SER A 29 -23.45 17.39 8.34
C SER A 29 -23.79 16.59 7.05
N VAL A 30 -23.68 15.26 7.08
CA VAL A 30 -23.84 14.38 5.91
C VAL A 30 -25.31 13.89 5.71
N GLY A 31 -26.20 14.06 6.71
CA GLY A 31 -27.70 14.01 6.53
C GLY A 31 -28.24 12.63 6.27
N GLU A 32 -27.93 11.52 6.44
CA GLU A 32 -28.55 10.17 6.45
C GLU A 32 -27.49 9.07 6.59
N MET A 33 -27.13 8.72 7.80
CA MET A 33 -26.28 7.57 8.07
C MET A 33 -27.14 6.37 8.49
N SER A 34 -26.91 5.19 7.90
CA SER A 34 -27.61 3.98 8.29
C SER A 34 -27.08 3.44 9.63
N ARG A 35 -27.86 2.59 10.29
CA ARG A 35 -27.45 1.90 11.52
C ARG A 35 -26.18 1.03 11.30
N GLU A 36 -26.04 0.47 10.08
CA GLU A 36 -24.90 -0.36 9.69
C GLU A 36 -23.62 0.47 9.53
N ASP A 37 -23.72 1.69 8.98
CA ASP A 37 -22.59 2.60 8.83
C ASP A 37 -22.06 3.04 10.22
N LEU A 38 -22.96 3.29 11.16
CA LEU A 38 -22.59 3.66 12.54
C LEU A 38 -22.00 2.46 13.31
N SER A 39 -22.55 1.26 13.13
CA SER A 39 -21.99 0.04 13.73
C SER A 39 -20.61 -0.26 13.19
N SER A 40 -20.39 -0.13 11.89
CA SER A 40 -19.08 -0.29 11.25
C SER A 40 -18.03 0.73 11.76
N LEU A 41 -18.45 1.99 11.98
CA LEU A 41 -17.60 3.02 12.58
C LEU A 41 -17.18 2.63 13.99
N VAL A 42 -18.13 2.17 14.77
CA VAL A 42 -17.95 1.79 16.18
C VAL A 42 -17.09 0.51 16.30
N ASP A 43 -17.34 -0.51 15.50
CA ASP A 43 -16.58 -1.76 15.50
C ASP A 43 -15.12 -1.55 15.06
N SER A 44 -14.86 -0.54 14.22
CA SER A 44 -13.50 -0.17 13.84
C SER A 44 -12.72 0.51 14.97
N THR A 45 -13.42 1.11 15.94
CA THR A 45 -12.82 1.86 17.08
C THR A 45 -12.59 1.00 18.31
N ASP A 46 -13.40 -0.02 18.54
CA ASP A 46 -13.22 -0.95 19.68
C ASP A 46 -11.93 -1.80 19.58
N LYS A 47 -11.28 -1.80 18.41
CA LYS A 47 -10.04 -2.57 18.15
C LYS A 47 -8.75 -1.74 18.30
N GLN A 48 -8.82 -0.46 18.67
CA GLN A 48 -7.62 0.38 18.84
C GLN A 48 -7.28 0.62 20.32
N PRO A 49 -6.00 0.47 20.70
CA PRO A 49 -5.56 0.88 22.03
C PRO A 49 -5.63 2.40 22.17
N ASP A 50 -6.06 2.87 23.32
CA ASP A 50 -6.34 4.25 23.74
C ASP A 50 -5.04 5.09 23.86
N THR A 51 -4.33 5.33 22.74
CA THR A 51 -3.08 6.10 22.71
C THR A 51 -3.01 7.01 21.50
N GLY A 52 -3.65 8.18 21.57
CA GLY A 52 -3.38 9.25 20.62
C GLY A 52 -4.60 10.10 20.24
N GLN A 53 -4.34 11.34 19.89
CA GLN A 53 -5.35 12.27 19.40
C GLN A 53 -5.79 11.82 17.99
N GLN A 54 -7.02 11.31 17.86
CA GLN A 54 -7.61 10.96 16.55
C GLN A 54 -8.31 12.19 15.97
N SER A 55 -8.04 12.45 14.70
CA SER A 55 -8.77 13.44 13.90
C SER A 55 -9.68 12.72 12.91
N PHE A 56 -10.91 13.20 12.80
CA PHE A 56 -11.90 12.64 11.88
C PHE A 56 -12.45 13.71 10.95
N TYR A 57 -12.64 13.38 9.66
CA TYR A 57 -13.35 14.25 8.73
C TYR A 57 -14.22 13.43 7.76
N SER A 58 -15.22 14.07 7.15
CA SER A 58 -16.02 13.47 6.08
C SER A 58 -15.57 14.00 4.73
N MET A 59 -15.46 13.12 3.75
CA MET A 59 -15.28 13.53 2.35
C MET A 59 -16.60 14.11 1.82
N PRO A 60 -16.57 15.12 0.95
CA PRO A 60 -17.78 15.60 0.29
C PRO A 60 -18.25 14.64 -0.79
N LYS A 61 -19.39 14.97 -1.43
CA LYS A 61 -19.78 14.30 -2.66
C LYS A 61 -18.66 14.45 -3.70
N ALA A 62 -18.32 13.34 -4.39
CA ALA A 62 -17.22 13.30 -5.34
C ALA A 62 -17.36 14.35 -6.45
N TYR A 63 -16.24 14.99 -6.78
CA TYR A 63 -16.07 15.92 -7.88
C TYR A 63 -14.67 15.76 -8.48
N ALA A 64 -14.49 16.08 -9.76
CA ALA A 64 -13.20 15.95 -10.42
C ALA A 64 -12.28 17.15 -10.10
N PRO A 65 -10.92 16.98 -10.11
CA PRO A 65 -9.99 18.10 -10.02
C PRO A 65 -10.13 19.06 -11.21
N SER A 66 -9.71 20.30 -11.04
CA SER A 66 -9.64 21.23 -12.14
C SER A 66 -8.50 20.88 -13.10
N THR A 67 -8.85 20.67 -14.37
CA THR A 67 -7.88 20.42 -15.44
C THR A 67 -7.56 21.66 -16.27
N THR A 68 -8.12 22.81 -15.90
CA THR A 68 -7.86 24.10 -16.53
C THR A 68 -6.73 24.81 -15.79
N PRO A 69 -5.73 25.38 -16.49
CA PRO A 69 -4.71 26.20 -15.85
C PRO A 69 -5.33 27.37 -15.06
N ALA A 70 -4.78 27.68 -13.88
CA ALA A 70 -5.31 28.73 -13.02
C ALA A 70 -5.43 30.09 -13.73
N ALA A 71 -4.48 30.40 -14.63
CA ALA A 71 -4.46 31.64 -15.42
C ALA A 71 -5.57 31.75 -16.48
N GLU A 72 -6.22 30.65 -16.85
CA GLU A 72 -7.32 30.61 -17.82
C GLU A 72 -8.70 30.64 -17.17
N LEU A 73 -8.76 30.48 -15.83
CA LEU A 73 -9.99 30.54 -15.05
C LEU A 73 -10.43 32.00 -14.81
N ILE A 74 -11.74 32.20 -14.67
CA ILE A 74 -12.30 33.54 -14.41
C ILE A 74 -12.14 33.90 -12.94
N PRO A 75 -11.51 35.04 -12.58
CA PRO A 75 -11.38 35.47 -11.19
C PRO A 75 -12.73 35.66 -10.50
N MET A 76 -12.76 35.37 -9.19
CA MET A 76 -13.92 35.63 -8.30
C MET A 76 -13.43 36.11 -6.94
N ALA A 77 -14.34 36.70 -6.15
CA ALA A 77 -14.08 37.14 -4.79
C ALA A 77 -14.64 36.15 -3.77
N LEU A 78 -14.18 36.23 -2.50
CA LEU A 78 -14.75 35.47 -1.38
C LEU A 78 -16.25 35.73 -1.18
N SER A 79 -16.69 36.96 -1.45
CA SER A 79 -18.11 37.37 -1.40
C SER A 79 -19.00 36.65 -2.43
N ASP A 80 -18.43 36.09 -3.49
CA ASP A 80 -19.18 35.37 -4.52
C ASP A 80 -19.41 33.90 -4.18
N LEU A 81 -18.80 33.40 -3.09
CA LEU A 81 -18.92 32.02 -2.67
C LEU A 81 -20.37 31.67 -2.28
N ARG A 82 -20.83 30.54 -2.81
CA ARG A 82 -22.16 29.98 -2.49
C ARG A 82 -21.99 28.68 -1.68
N PRO A 83 -22.74 28.54 -0.58
CA PRO A 83 -22.68 27.34 0.27
C PRO A 83 -22.93 26.04 -0.51
N LYS A 84 -22.19 24.99 -0.16
CA LYS A 84 -22.27 23.65 -0.77
C LYS A 84 -22.16 23.64 -2.30
N THR A 85 -21.40 24.58 -2.87
CA THR A 85 -21.27 24.79 -4.30
C THR A 85 -19.82 24.78 -4.73
N ARG A 86 -19.52 24.04 -5.82
CA ARG A 86 -18.27 24.15 -6.54
C ARG A 86 -18.41 25.22 -7.64
N HIS A 87 -17.50 26.15 -7.68
CA HIS A 87 -17.51 27.29 -8.62
C HIS A 87 -16.72 26.96 -9.88
N THR A 88 -17.25 26.07 -10.73
CA THR A 88 -16.61 25.59 -11.94
C THR A 88 -16.24 26.75 -12.89
N GLY A 89 -15.03 26.69 -13.48
CA GLY A 89 -14.49 27.70 -14.39
C GLY A 89 -14.02 28.99 -13.68
N ARG A 90 -13.95 29.00 -12.34
CA ARG A 90 -13.54 30.15 -11.53
C ARG A 90 -12.24 29.90 -10.80
N VAL A 91 -11.52 30.97 -10.46
CA VAL A 91 -10.35 30.96 -9.60
C VAL A 91 -10.49 32.03 -8.51
N LEU A 92 -10.18 31.65 -7.28
CA LEU A 92 -10.17 32.55 -6.15
C LEU A 92 -8.73 32.70 -5.66
N VAL A 93 -8.23 33.95 -5.60
CA VAL A 93 -6.89 34.23 -5.08
C VAL A 93 -6.98 34.76 -3.67
N VAL A 94 -6.29 34.11 -2.74
CA VAL A 94 -6.33 34.44 -1.30
C VAL A 94 -4.93 34.47 -0.70
N ARG A 95 -4.75 35.26 0.37
CA ARG A 95 -3.54 35.32 1.19
C ARG A 95 -3.81 34.71 2.55
N THR A 96 -2.92 33.86 3.04
CA THR A 96 -2.96 33.33 4.41
C THR A 96 -2.62 34.42 5.42
N ILE A 97 -3.45 34.59 6.47
CA ILE A 97 -3.30 35.62 7.48
C ILE A 97 -3.08 35.05 8.90
N GLY A 98 -3.37 33.78 9.10
CA GLY A 98 -3.24 33.10 10.38
C GLY A 98 -2.10 32.08 10.41
N GLN A 99 -1.79 31.56 11.60
CA GLN A 99 -0.92 30.39 11.76
C GLN A 99 -1.71 29.13 11.41
N PRO A 100 -1.22 28.28 10.51
CA PRO A 100 -1.93 27.08 10.09
C PRO A 100 -2.04 26.07 11.22
N LYS A 101 -3.14 25.34 11.25
CA LYS A 101 -3.44 24.27 12.21
C LYS A 101 -3.61 22.95 11.47
N SER A 102 -3.25 21.84 12.12
CA SER A 102 -3.48 20.50 11.60
C SER A 102 -4.61 19.83 12.36
N ASN A 103 -5.74 19.55 11.69
CA ASN A 103 -6.91 18.92 12.26
C ASN A 103 -7.61 18.05 11.19
N GLY A 104 -7.08 16.86 10.94
CA GLY A 104 -7.52 15.99 9.84
C GLY A 104 -7.13 16.49 8.43
N GLY A 105 -7.08 17.79 8.24
CA GLY A 105 -6.50 18.54 7.14
C GLY A 105 -5.54 19.59 7.66
N VAL A 106 -5.14 20.57 6.83
CA VAL A 106 -4.41 21.76 7.23
C VAL A 106 -5.30 22.97 6.99
N GLU A 107 -5.51 23.75 8.02
CA GLU A 107 -6.44 24.88 8.05
C GLU A 107 -5.70 26.17 8.34
N SER A 108 -6.10 27.28 7.68
CA SER A 108 -5.60 28.63 7.94
C SER A 108 -6.67 29.65 7.59
N ASP A 109 -6.68 30.79 8.30
CA ASP A 109 -7.49 31.92 7.90
C ASP A 109 -6.86 32.58 6.67
N VAL A 110 -7.70 33.01 5.75
CA VAL A 110 -7.30 33.65 4.48
C VAL A 110 -8.13 34.89 4.22
N GLU A 111 -7.57 35.83 3.47
CA GLU A 111 -8.28 37.02 2.98
C GLU A 111 -8.11 37.17 1.46
N ASP A 112 -9.09 37.79 0.79
CA ASP A 112 -8.98 38.19 -0.60
C ASP A 112 -8.49 39.65 -0.75
N GLU A 113 -8.33 40.11 -2.00
CA GLU A 113 -7.89 41.48 -2.29
C GLU A 113 -8.86 42.59 -1.83
N PHE A 114 -10.09 42.21 -1.50
CA PHE A 114 -11.14 43.14 -1.04
C PHE A 114 -11.24 43.22 0.51
N GLY A 115 -10.42 42.42 1.21
CA GLY A 115 -10.40 42.36 2.68
C GLY A 115 -11.50 41.47 3.27
N SER A 116 -12.18 40.66 2.43
CA SER A 116 -13.05 39.60 2.92
C SER A 116 -12.20 38.46 3.46
N ALA A 117 -12.63 37.87 4.59
CA ALA A 117 -11.90 36.75 5.21
C ALA A 117 -12.75 35.49 5.28
N ALA A 118 -12.08 34.32 5.19
CA ALA A 118 -12.69 33.00 5.32
C ALA A 118 -11.67 32.01 5.89
N GLN A 119 -12.13 30.84 6.30
CA GLN A 119 -11.26 29.71 6.61
C GLN A 119 -10.93 28.94 5.32
N LEU A 120 -9.66 28.57 5.12
CA LEU A 120 -9.20 27.64 4.08
C LEU A 120 -8.82 26.32 4.75
N ALA A 121 -9.39 25.22 4.29
CA ALA A 121 -9.04 23.86 4.71
C ALA A 121 -8.56 23.02 3.51
N ILE A 122 -7.36 22.47 3.60
CA ILE A 122 -6.78 21.63 2.57
C ILE A 122 -6.59 20.20 3.07
N TYR A 123 -6.98 19.23 2.27
CA TYR A 123 -6.95 17.82 2.60
C TYR A 123 -6.01 17.03 1.68
N ASN A 124 -5.71 15.79 2.00
CA ASN A 124 -4.91 14.86 1.18
C ASN A 124 -3.50 15.38 0.83
N THR A 125 -2.95 16.20 1.70
CA THR A 125 -1.63 16.83 1.55
C THR A 125 -0.49 15.88 1.94
N ASP A 126 0.75 16.30 1.67
CA ASP A 126 1.94 15.54 2.07
C ASP A 126 2.12 15.57 3.60
N ARG A 127 1.97 14.41 4.24
CA ARG A 127 2.10 14.26 5.70
C ARG A 127 3.53 14.42 6.22
N LEU A 128 4.52 14.40 5.33
CA LEU A 128 5.91 14.66 5.69
C LEU A 128 6.19 16.15 5.87
N LEU A 129 5.29 17.01 5.40
CA LEU A 129 5.38 18.46 5.53
C LEU A 129 4.59 18.96 6.73
N ARG A 130 5.12 19.98 7.39
CA ARG A 130 4.44 20.65 8.47
C ARG A 130 3.34 21.58 7.92
N ALA A 131 2.37 21.95 8.77
CA ALA A 131 1.30 22.84 8.37
C ALA A 131 1.81 24.20 7.86
N ASP A 132 2.86 24.74 8.51
CA ASP A 132 3.50 26.01 8.11
C ASP A 132 4.35 25.91 6.82
N GLU A 133 4.73 24.70 6.39
CA GLU A 133 5.35 24.48 5.09
C GLU A 133 4.30 24.32 3.97
N LEU A 134 3.10 23.86 4.29
CA LEU A 134 1.98 23.72 3.35
C LEU A 134 1.23 25.03 3.15
N LEU A 135 0.92 25.74 4.22
CA LEU A 135 0.24 27.04 4.23
C LEU A 135 1.07 28.07 5.03
N PRO A 136 2.22 28.55 4.49
CA PRO A 136 2.98 29.61 5.17
C PRO A 136 2.14 30.87 5.37
N THR A 137 2.34 31.58 6.48
CA THR A 137 1.69 32.88 6.74
C THR A 137 2.14 33.90 5.69
N ASP A 138 1.26 34.82 5.32
CA ASP A 138 1.44 35.84 4.27
C ASP A 138 1.68 35.27 2.86
N ALA A 139 1.33 34.00 2.67
CA ALA A 139 1.46 33.30 1.41
C ALA A 139 0.21 33.48 0.54
N VAL A 140 0.39 33.73 -0.77
CA VAL A 140 -0.72 33.89 -1.71
C VAL A 140 -0.94 32.59 -2.49
N PHE A 141 -2.20 32.18 -2.55
CA PHE A 141 -2.62 30.96 -3.27
C PHE A 141 -3.80 31.28 -4.22
N ALA A 142 -3.79 30.63 -5.38
CA ALA A 142 -4.94 30.53 -6.25
C ALA A 142 -5.63 29.18 -5.99
N VAL A 143 -6.91 29.22 -5.63
CA VAL A 143 -7.78 28.06 -5.47
C VAL A 143 -8.60 27.91 -6.73
N LYS A 144 -8.34 26.83 -7.50
CA LYS A 144 -9.07 26.53 -8.74
C LYS A 144 -10.43 25.92 -8.43
N GLU A 145 -11.47 26.43 -9.08
CA GLU A 145 -12.84 25.96 -8.96
C GLU A 145 -13.26 25.71 -7.49
N PRO A 146 -13.17 26.74 -6.64
CA PRO A 146 -13.28 26.59 -5.21
C PRO A 146 -14.61 25.95 -4.78
N TYR A 147 -14.53 25.03 -3.78
CA TYR A 147 -15.70 24.46 -3.13
C TYR A 147 -15.93 25.12 -1.79
N CYS A 148 -17.15 25.61 -1.58
CA CYS A 148 -17.56 26.24 -0.32
C CYS A 148 -18.33 25.23 0.54
N GLU A 149 -17.72 24.80 1.62
CA GLU A 149 -18.37 23.99 2.66
C GLU A 149 -18.96 24.89 3.76
N VAL A 150 -20.01 24.44 4.42
CA VAL A 150 -20.59 25.13 5.58
C VAL A 150 -20.26 24.31 6.81
N THR A 151 -19.44 24.86 7.68
CA THR A 151 -19.07 24.28 8.98
C THR A 151 -19.84 24.96 10.12
N ALA A 152 -19.66 24.49 11.36
CA ALA A 152 -20.21 25.11 12.53
C ALA A 152 -19.70 26.57 12.73
N ASP A 153 -18.47 26.85 12.26
CA ASP A 153 -17.79 28.14 12.39
C ASP A 153 -18.07 29.08 11.20
N GLY A 154 -18.85 28.64 10.19
CA GLY A 154 -19.22 29.44 9.03
C GLY A 154 -18.84 28.84 7.70
N ALA A 155 -18.65 29.69 6.68
CA ALA A 155 -18.22 29.26 5.35
C ALA A 155 -16.72 28.92 5.35
N CYS A 156 -16.41 27.72 4.88
CA CYS A 156 -15.04 27.21 4.72
C CYS A 156 -14.73 26.98 3.24
N LEU A 157 -13.60 27.49 2.78
CA LEU A 157 -13.04 27.22 1.46
C LEU A 157 -12.30 25.86 1.54
N ARG A 158 -12.89 24.83 0.96
CA ARG A 158 -12.40 23.46 1.04
C ARG A 158 -11.66 23.06 -0.23
N VAL A 159 -10.48 22.45 -0.08
CA VAL A 159 -9.67 21.90 -1.16
C VAL A 159 -9.36 20.42 -0.88
N ASP A 160 -10.02 19.51 -1.59
CA ASP A 160 -9.79 18.08 -1.48
C ASP A 160 -8.71 17.59 -2.46
N HIS A 161 -8.61 18.22 -3.62
CA HIS A 161 -7.57 17.93 -4.62
C HIS A 161 -6.38 18.89 -4.43
N PRO A 162 -5.23 18.43 -3.91
CA PRO A 162 -4.08 19.33 -3.70
C PRO A 162 -3.58 20.01 -4.98
N SER A 163 -3.87 19.43 -6.16
CA SER A 163 -3.58 20.05 -7.47
C SER A 163 -4.41 21.29 -7.78
N ASP A 164 -5.50 21.53 -7.04
CA ASP A 164 -6.36 22.70 -7.21
C ASP A 164 -5.88 23.91 -6.39
N LEU A 165 -4.82 23.73 -5.59
CA LEU A 165 -4.17 24.80 -4.83
C LEU A 165 -2.82 25.16 -5.50
N VAL A 166 -2.73 26.36 -6.06
CA VAL A 166 -1.54 26.84 -6.77
C VAL A 166 -0.91 28.00 -6.02
N ARG A 167 0.38 27.90 -5.71
CA ARG A 167 1.14 29.00 -5.09
C ARG A 167 1.30 30.14 -6.10
N VAL A 168 0.98 31.38 -5.68
CA VAL A 168 1.10 32.59 -6.50
C VAL A 168 2.25 33.47 -5.95
N TYR A 169 3.10 33.95 -6.84
CA TYR A 169 4.29 34.70 -6.45
C TYR A 169 4.24 36.15 -6.98
N PRO A 170 5.01 37.07 -6.36
CA PRO A 170 5.14 38.44 -6.85
C PRO A 170 5.58 38.47 -8.31
N GLY A 171 4.80 39.12 -9.17
CA GLY A 171 5.02 39.21 -10.63
C GLY A 171 4.30 38.12 -11.45
N ASP A 172 3.59 37.18 -10.78
CA ASP A 172 2.68 36.26 -11.48
C ASP A 172 1.47 37.03 -12.03
N ILE A 173 0.94 36.55 -13.17
CA ILE A 173 -0.25 37.14 -13.81
C ILE A 173 -1.50 37.02 -12.90
N LEU A 174 -1.53 36.03 -12.03
CA LEU A 174 -2.60 35.78 -11.09
C LEU A 174 -2.54 36.67 -9.84
N MET A 175 -1.43 37.40 -9.61
CA MET A 175 -1.25 38.19 -8.39
C MET A 175 -2.16 39.42 -8.38
N PRO A 176 -3.18 39.51 -7.52
CA PRO A 176 -4.04 40.69 -7.41
C PRO A 176 -3.27 41.90 -6.87
N LYS A 177 -3.65 43.09 -7.34
CA LYS A 177 -2.99 44.34 -6.90
C LYS A 177 -3.12 44.57 -5.38
N GLY A 178 -4.22 44.16 -4.78
CA GLY A 178 -4.49 44.33 -3.34
C GLY A 178 -3.70 43.37 -2.45
N LEU A 179 -3.12 42.30 -2.98
CA LEU A 179 -2.36 41.29 -2.24
C LEU A 179 -0.85 41.33 -2.49
N HIS A 180 -0.35 42.39 -3.18
CA HIS A 180 1.08 42.52 -3.40
C HIS A 180 1.85 42.54 -2.08
N GLY A 181 2.67 41.53 -1.85
CA GLY A 181 3.69 41.55 -0.79
C GLY A 181 4.77 42.60 -1.10
N GLY A 182 5.56 42.98 -0.09
CA GLY A 182 6.52 44.05 -0.17
C GLY A 182 7.50 43.95 -1.36
N PRO A 183 8.11 45.05 -1.79
CA PRO A 183 8.93 45.15 -3.00
C PRO A 183 10.23 44.36 -3.00
N SER A 184 10.60 43.68 -1.91
CA SER A 184 11.90 43.02 -1.75
C SER A 184 12.16 41.85 -2.70
N ASP A 185 11.14 41.10 -3.10
CA ASP A 185 11.32 39.89 -3.91
C ASP A 185 11.40 40.18 -5.42
N LEU A 186 10.86 41.32 -5.86
CA LEU A 186 10.95 41.70 -7.27
C LEU A 186 12.37 42.08 -7.70
N SER A 187 13.20 42.55 -6.76
CA SER A 187 14.58 43.00 -7.00
C SER A 187 15.63 41.90 -6.93
N LYS A 188 15.28 40.69 -6.42
CA LYS A 188 16.22 39.58 -6.28
C LYS A 188 16.69 39.07 -7.65
N THR A 189 18.00 38.86 -7.76
CA THR A 189 18.64 38.23 -8.92
C THR A 189 18.57 36.70 -8.87
N PRO A 190 18.81 35.98 -9.98
CA PRO A 190 18.93 34.50 -9.94
C PRO A 190 19.95 33.99 -8.93
N GLU A 191 21.05 34.70 -8.73
CA GLU A 191 22.09 34.39 -7.74
C GLU A 191 21.60 34.56 -6.30
N ASP A 192 20.79 35.58 -6.03
CA ASP A 192 20.18 35.80 -4.71
C ASP A 192 19.24 34.65 -4.36
N TRP A 193 18.39 34.26 -5.30
CA TRP A 193 17.52 33.10 -5.14
C TRP A 193 18.29 31.79 -4.96
N LYS A 194 19.39 31.59 -5.73
CA LYS A 194 20.27 30.43 -5.53
C LYS A 194 20.86 30.40 -4.12
N ARG A 195 21.28 31.55 -3.59
CA ARG A 195 21.84 31.66 -2.23
C ARG A 195 20.79 31.34 -1.17
N GLU A 196 19.57 31.85 -1.34
CA GLU A 196 18.44 31.58 -0.45
C GLU A 196 18.06 30.11 -0.47
N GLY A 197 17.91 29.49 -1.65
CA GLY A 197 17.66 28.06 -1.80
C GLY A 197 18.73 27.18 -1.16
N ASN A 198 20.00 27.58 -1.30
CA ASN A 198 21.11 26.88 -0.64
C ASN A 198 21.03 26.99 0.90
N ALA A 199 20.59 28.11 1.44
CA ALA A 199 20.41 28.30 2.88
C ALA A 199 19.24 27.45 3.40
N ALA A 200 18.09 27.46 2.71
CA ALA A 200 16.94 26.63 3.03
C ALA A 200 17.28 25.13 2.97
N TYR A 201 18.01 24.69 1.93
CA TYR A 201 18.44 23.29 1.82
C TYR A 201 19.30 22.84 3.01
N ARG A 202 20.28 23.68 3.43
CA ARG A 202 21.12 23.38 4.61
C ARG A 202 20.31 23.31 5.91
N ALA A 203 19.25 24.10 6.01
CA ALA A 203 18.29 24.06 7.12
C ALA A 203 17.28 22.90 7.03
N LYS A 204 17.38 22.04 5.97
CA LYS A 204 16.44 20.95 5.66
C LYS A 204 15.01 21.43 5.32
N GLY A 205 14.81 22.71 5.07
CA GLY A 205 13.56 23.28 4.54
C GLY A 205 13.43 23.01 3.04
N TYR A 206 13.21 21.76 2.67
CA TYR A 206 13.22 21.35 1.26
C TYR A 206 12.15 22.03 0.41
N PRO A 207 10.88 22.24 0.89
CA PRO A 207 9.89 22.97 0.12
C PRO A 207 10.33 24.41 -0.17
N ALA A 208 10.85 25.13 0.82
CA ALA A 208 11.34 26.49 0.65
C ALA A 208 12.57 26.55 -0.29
N ALA A 209 13.44 25.53 -0.25
CA ALA A 209 14.57 25.43 -1.17
C ALA A 209 14.12 25.19 -2.61
N GLU A 210 13.12 24.30 -2.85
CA GLU A 210 12.53 24.07 -4.18
C GLU A 210 11.93 25.35 -4.73
N GLU A 211 11.18 26.06 -3.89
CA GLU A 211 10.56 27.33 -4.19
C GLU A 211 11.59 28.38 -4.62
N ALA A 212 12.61 28.61 -3.79
CA ALA A 212 13.65 29.60 -4.08
C ALA A 212 14.40 29.29 -5.41
N TYR A 213 14.75 28.03 -5.66
CA TYR A 213 15.37 27.66 -6.95
C TYR A 213 14.39 27.83 -8.12
N GLY A 214 13.10 27.56 -7.91
CA GLY A 214 12.03 27.80 -8.90
C GLY A 214 11.95 29.28 -9.27
N GLN A 215 11.90 30.18 -8.29
CA GLN A 215 11.91 31.63 -8.49
C GLN A 215 13.17 32.10 -9.22
N GLY A 216 14.33 31.58 -8.84
CA GLY A 216 15.59 31.87 -9.53
C GLY A 216 15.55 31.49 -11.01
N LEU A 217 14.98 30.32 -11.34
CA LEU A 217 14.83 29.86 -12.72
C LEU A 217 13.88 30.75 -13.55
N MET A 218 12.80 31.24 -12.94
CA MET A 218 11.85 32.17 -13.61
C MET A 218 12.50 33.53 -13.91
N LYS A 219 13.52 33.95 -13.14
CA LYS A 219 14.23 35.21 -13.32
C LYS A 219 15.43 35.11 -14.26
N CYS A 220 15.87 33.89 -14.65
CA CYS A 220 17.00 33.70 -15.55
C CYS A 220 16.71 34.24 -16.95
N SER A 221 17.59 35.11 -17.45
CA SER A 221 17.65 35.57 -18.85
C SER A 221 18.41 34.56 -19.73
N GLU A 222 18.42 34.76 -21.03
CA GLU A 222 19.17 33.93 -21.99
C GLU A 222 20.68 33.88 -21.72
N ASN A 223 21.24 34.89 -21.05
CA ASN A 223 22.67 34.99 -20.75
C ASN A 223 23.08 34.33 -19.44
N ASP A 224 22.12 33.80 -18.67
CA ASP A 224 22.36 33.23 -17.31
C ASP A 224 22.57 31.71 -17.32
N ASP A 225 23.09 31.13 -18.40
CA ASP A 225 23.21 29.69 -18.60
C ASP A 225 23.87 28.96 -17.44
N LYS A 226 24.96 29.51 -16.90
CA LYS A 226 25.69 28.90 -15.77
C LYS A 226 24.83 28.83 -14.51
N VAL A 227 24.19 29.95 -14.16
CA VAL A 227 23.32 30.01 -12.96
C VAL A 227 22.08 29.15 -13.15
N ARG A 228 21.51 29.16 -14.34
CA ARG A 228 20.38 28.31 -14.72
C ARG A 228 20.69 26.83 -14.52
N CYS A 229 21.85 26.36 -15.01
CA CYS A 229 22.29 24.98 -14.81
C CYS A 229 22.55 24.66 -13.32
N ASP A 230 23.10 25.61 -12.55
CA ASP A 230 23.29 25.45 -11.12
C ASP A 230 21.96 25.33 -10.37
N LEU A 231 20.98 26.17 -10.70
CA LEU A 231 19.63 26.16 -10.11
C LEU A 231 18.90 24.84 -10.42
N PHE A 232 18.89 24.39 -11.66
CA PHE A 232 18.34 23.10 -12.03
C PHE A 232 19.02 21.96 -11.27
N ARG A 233 20.34 21.96 -11.23
CA ARG A 233 21.09 20.92 -10.53
C ARG A 233 20.77 20.87 -9.03
N ASN A 234 20.65 22.03 -8.38
CA ASN A 234 20.31 22.11 -6.96
C ASN A 234 18.85 21.74 -6.70
N ARG A 235 17.92 22.18 -7.56
CA ARG A 235 16.51 21.78 -7.45
C ARG A 235 16.32 20.28 -7.68
N ALA A 236 17.08 19.66 -8.60
CA ALA A 236 17.10 18.20 -8.73
C ALA A 236 17.44 17.49 -7.42
N LEU A 237 18.42 17.98 -6.67
CA LEU A 237 18.78 17.40 -5.37
C LEU A 237 17.67 17.56 -4.33
N VAL A 238 17.01 18.71 -4.30
CA VAL A 238 15.86 18.97 -3.43
C VAL A 238 14.70 18.04 -3.80
N ASN A 239 14.38 17.92 -5.09
CA ASN A 239 13.32 17.06 -5.59
C ASN A 239 13.59 15.57 -5.26
N MET A 240 14.86 15.13 -5.23
CA MET A 240 15.24 13.81 -4.70
C MET A 240 14.87 13.65 -3.22
N SER A 241 15.14 14.67 -2.40
CA SER A 241 14.81 14.66 -0.96
C SER A 241 13.29 14.65 -0.71
N LEU A 242 12.53 15.31 -1.57
CA LEU A 242 11.06 15.34 -1.56
C LEU A 242 10.42 14.13 -2.26
N LYS A 243 11.20 13.14 -2.74
CA LYS A 243 10.72 11.97 -3.50
C LYS A 243 9.96 12.34 -4.79
N ARG A 244 10.24 13.49 -5.39
CA ARG A 244 9.69 13.99 -6.65
C ARG A 244 10.61 13.61 -7.80
N TYR A 245 10.70 12.30 -8.08
CA TYR A 245 11.76 11.73 -8.91
C TYR A 245 11.65 12.10 -10.39
N ASP A 246 10.43 12.21 -10.96
CA ASP A 246 10.25 12.70 -12.35
C ASP A 246 10.78 14.12 -12.51
N ARG A 247 10.47 15.00 -11.54
CA ARG A 247 10.99 16.38 -11.55
C ARG A 247 12.50 16.40 -11.34
N ALA A 248 13.02 15.58 -10.43
CA ALA A 248 14.45 15.46 -10.19
C ALA A 248 15.19 15.01 -11.45
N LEU A 249 14.66 14.02 -12.18
CA LEU A 249 15.23 13.54 -13.45
C LEU A 249 15.21 14.62 -14.53
N LYS A 250 14.09 15.33 -14.65
CA LYS A 250 13.94 16.44 -15.61
C LYS A 250 14.94 17.56 -15.30
N ASP A 251 15.01 18.02 -14.06
CA ASP A 251 15.92 19.07 -13.61
C ASP A 251 17.39 18.68 -13.78
N ALA A 252 17.75 17.43 -13.41
CA ALA A 252 19.10 16.92 -13.59
C ALA A 252 19.52 16.95 -15.08
N LYS A 253 18.64 16.51 -15.98
CA LYS A 253 18.88 16.57 -17.43
C LYS A 253 19.05 18.01 -17.96
N HIS A 254 18.22 18.94 -17.49
CA HIS A 254 18.33 20.37 -17.89
C HIS A 254 19.60 21.06 -17.33
N SER A 255 20.22 20.48 -16.30
CA SER A 255 21.44 21.00 -15.70
C SER A 255 22.73 20.56 -16.41
N ILE A 256 22.64 19.68 -17.42
CA ILE A 256 23.80 19.18 -18.18
C ILE A 256 24.23 20.25 -19.17
N ILE A 257 25.48 20.65 -19.11
CA ILE A 257 26.07 21.70 -19.94
C ILE A 257 26.55 21.09 -21.28
N CYS A 258 27.23 19.94 -21.23
CA CYS A 258 27.75 19.26 -22.40
C CYS A 258 27.08 17.88 -22.57
N GLN A 259 26.24 17.74 -23.59
CA GLN A 259 25.57 16.47 -23.90
C GLN A 259 26.50 15.43 -24.54
N ASP A 260 27.56 15.88 -25.25
CA ASP A 260 28.57 15.05 -25.87
C ASP A 260 29.95 15.32 -25.22
N GLU A 261 30.67 14.25 -24.87
CA GLU A 261 31.99 14.33 -24.27
C GLU A 261 33.01 15.05 -25.16
N LYS A 262 32.82 15.05 -26.48
CA LYS A 262 33.63 15.76 -27.45
C LYS A 262 33.58 17.30 -27.31
N LEU A 263 32.59 17.81 -26.60
CA LEU A 263 32.41 19.24 -26.36
C LEU A 263 33.28 19.78 -25.22
N TYR A 264 33.97 18.93 -24.47
CA TYR A 264 34.92 19.37 -23.46
C TYR A 264 36.22 19.78 -24.10
N GLN A 265 36.72 20.97 -23.71
CA GLN A 265 37.90 21.59 -24.31
C GLN A 265 39.25 20.97 -23.86
N SER A 266 39.24 20.35 -22.65
CA SER A 266 40.43 19.74 -22.08
C SER A 266 40.08 18.68 -21.06
N ALA A 267 41.06 17.92 -20.57
CA ALA A 267 40.91 16.99 -19.46
C ALA A 267 40.45 17.69 -18.15
N GLU A 268 40.87 18.93 -17.95
CA GLU A 268 40.59 19.75 -16.77
C GLU A 268 39.42 20.74 -16.97
N ASP A 269 38.57 20.52 -17.99
CA ASP A 269 37.40 21.37 -18.26
C ASP A 269 36.48 21.45 -17.03
N PRO A 270 36.28 22.65 -16.44
CA PRO A 270 35.52 22.82 -15.20
C PRO A 270 34.02 22.39 -15.31
N ARG A 271 33.51 22.31 -16.54
CA ARG A 271 32.16 21.85 -16.82
C ARG A 271 31.98 20.35 -16.48
N LYS A 272 33.06 19.54 -16.58
CA LYS A 272 33.03 18.10 -16.30
C LYS A 272 32.53 17.81 -14.89
N ALA A 273 33.04 18.50 -13.87
CA ALA A 273 32.62 18.29 -12.48
C ALA A 273 31.13 18.65 -12.26
N SER A 274 30.63 19.65 -12.98
CA SER A 274 29.22 20.03 -12.93
C SER A 274 28.32 18.99 -13.62
N ASP A 275 28.74 18.51 -14.78
CA ASP A 275 28.01 17.52 -15.55
C ASP A 275 28.08 16.13 -14.90
N ALA A 276 29.20 15.77 -14.27
CA ALA A 276 29.31 14.57 -13.43
C ALA A 276 28.21 14.51 -12.36
N LYS A 277 28.02 15.63 -11.63
CA LYS A 277 26.97 15.75 -10.61
C LYS A 277 25.57 15.70 -11.21
N ALA A 278 25.36 16.30 -12.38
CA ALA A 278 24.10 16.26 -13.10
C ALA A 278 23.73 14.83 -13.53
N TRP A 279 24.67 14.12 -14.17
CA TRP A 279 24.49 12.74 -14.59
C TRP A 279 24.28 11.80 -13.39
N TYR A 280 25.01 11.99 -12.29
CA TYR A 280 24.82 11.21 -11.07
C TYR A 280 23.41 11.40 -10.50
N ARG A 281 22.90 12.63 -10.43
CA ARG A 281 21.52 12.91 -9.95
C ARG A 281 20.46 12.35 -10.90
N ALA A 282 20.69 12.44 -12.23
CA ALA A 282 19.83 11.80 -13.21
C ALA A 282 19.81 10.27 -13.03
N GLY A 283 20.96 9.65 -12.80
CA GLY A 283 21.09 8.23 -12.49
C GLY A 283 20.32 7.84 -11.24
N ARG A 284 20.44 8.60 -10.17
CA ARG A 284 19.70 8.36 -8.92
C ARG A 284 18.18 8.51 -9.12
N ALA A 285 17.73 9.55 -9.81
CA ALA A 285 16.32 9.75 -10.06
C ALA A 285 15.72 8.63 -10.94
N ALA A 286 16.43 8.25 -12.01
CA ALA A 286 16.04 7.12 -12.86
C ALA A 286 16.00 5.79 -12.08
N TYR A 287 16.94 5.59 -11.16
CA TYR A 287 16.98 4.41 -10.28
C TYR A 287 15.73 4.31 -9.40
N GLU A 288 15.36 5.41 -8.74
CA GLU A 288 14.16 5.45 -7.86
C GLU A 288 12.84 5.29 -8.65
N LEU A 289 12.84 5.65 -9.95
CA LEU A 289 11.72 5.43 -10.86
C LEU A 289 11.69 4.00 -11.44
N GLY A 290 12.70 3.16 -11.16
CA GLY A 290 12.82 1.82 -11.73
C GLY A 290 13.30 1.79 -13.19
N PHE A 291 13.81 2.89 -13.73
CA PHE A 291 14.37 3.00 -15.08
C PHE A 291 15.83 2.50 -15.10
N TRP A 292 16.02 1.21 -14.80
CA TRP A 292 17.33 0.60 -14.52
C TRP A 292 18.34 0.78 -15.64
N ILE A 293 17.93 0.63 -16.90
CA ILE A 293 18.80 0.76 -18.06
C ILE A 293 19.28 2.20 -18.23
N ASP A 294 18.39 3.17 -18.03
CA ASP A 294 18.76 4.58 -18.11
C ASP A 294 19.60 5.00 -16.90
N ALA A 295 19.28 4.52 -15.71
CA ALA A 295 20.09 4.73 -14.52
C ALA A 295 21.54 4.27 -14.74
N ARG A 296 21.74 3.06 -15.31
CA ARG A 296 23.08 2.55 -15.66
C ARG A 296 23.81 3.49 -16.61
N LYS A 297 23.17 3.91 -17.71
CA LYS A 297 23.77 4.85 -18.68
C LYS A 297 24.18 6.17 -18.01
N TYR A 298 23.36 6.72 -17.12
CA TYR A 298 23.64 7.97 -16.45
C TYR A 298 24.79 7.83 -15.43
N PHE A 299 24.85 6.73 -14.69
CA PHE A 299 25.96 6.45 -13.78
C PHE A 299 27.27 6.17 -14.53
N GLU A 300 27.25 5.51 -15.70
CA GLU A 300 28.42 5.34 -16.55
C GLU A 300 29.01 6.69 -16.98
N ARG A 301 28.14 7.62 -17.42
CA ARG A 301 28.54 8.99 -17.76
C ARG A 301 29.09 9.76 -16.55
N ALA A 302 28.42 9.67 -15.40
CA ALA A 302 28.89 10.28 -14.17
C ALA A 302 30.29 9.75 -13.82
N ARG A 303 30.50 8.44 -13.85
CA ARG A 303 31.79 7.80 -13.58
C ARG A 303 32.90 8.27 -14.52
N ALA A 304 32.61 8.40 -15.81
CA ALA A 304 33.59 8.82 -16.82
C ALA A 304 34.08 10.27 -16.58
N LEU A 305 33.21 11.13 -16.02
CA LEU A 305 33.50 12.55 -15.79
C LEU A 305 33.98 12.85 -14.37
N SER A 306 33.91 11.89 -13.44
CA SER A 306 34.17 12.11 -12.01
C SER A 306 35.63 11.91 -11.63
N GLU A 307 36.06 12.64 -10.60
CA GLU A 307 37.30 12.39 -9.89
C GLU A 307 37.19 11.21 -8.91
N LYS A 308 38.27 10.82 -8.23
CA LYS A 308 38.42 9.56 -7.51
C LYS A 308 37.23 9.24 -6.56
N ALA A 309 36.88 10.13 -5.66
CA ALA A 309 35.85 9.85 -4.65
C ALA A 309 34.44 9.75 -5.26
N GLU A 310 34.09 10.68 -6.16
CA GLU A 310 32.79 10.66 -6.87
C GLU A 310 32.71 9.50 -7.87
N ARG A 311 33.85 9.06 -8.43
CA ARG A 311 33.93 7.88 -9.28
C ARG A 311 33.63 6.60 -8.52
N GLU A 312 34.21 6.42 -7.33
CA GLU A 312 33.93 5.25 -6.47
C GLU A 312 32.45 5.19 -6.08
N ASP A 313 31.83 6.35 -5.86
CA ASP A 313 30.39 6.41 -5.57
C ASP A 313 29.54 6.02 -6.78
N ALA A 314 29.89 6.50 -7.96
CA ALA A 314 29.23 6.11 -9.21
C ALA A 314 29.41 4.60 -9.51
N GLU A 315 30.56 4.01 -9.19
CA GLU A 315 30.83 2.58 -9.33
C GLU A 315 29.94 1.75 -8.39
N ARG A 316 29.79 2.16 -7.12
CA ARG A 316 28.84 1.53 -6.19
C ARG A 316 27.41 1.56 -6.72
N GLN A 317 26.98 2.69 -7.30
CA GLN A 317 25.65 2.80 -7.89
C GLN A 317 25.50 1.93 -9.15
N LEU A 318 26.54 1.75 -9.95
CA LEU A 318 26.55 0.84 -11.11
C LEU A 318 26.42 -0.62 -10.70
N GLU A 319 27.14 -1.06 -9.67
CA GLU A 319 27.03 -2.40 -9.13
C GLU A 319 25.61 -2.66 -8.60
N ARG A 320 25.07 -1.73 -7.81
CA ARG A 320 23.73 -1.76 -7.30
C ARG A 320 22.69 -1.84 -8.43
N THR A 321 22.84 -1.00 -9.47
CA THR A 321 21.96 -1.00 -10.64
C THR A 321 22.04 -2.29 -11.43
N SER A 322 23.23 -2.88 -11.57
CA SER A 322 23.42 -4.18 -12.24
C SER A 322 22.68 -5.31 -11.52
N THR A 323 22.68 -5.30 -10.20
CA THR A 323 21.87 -6.22 -9.39
C THR A 323 20.36 -6.05 -9.68
N ARG A 324 19.86 -4.82 -9.74
CA ARG A 324 18.44 -4.54 -10.09
C ARG A 324 18.09 -5.02 -11.48
N ILE A 325 19.00 -4.85 -12.45
CA ILE A 325 18.80 -5.37 -13.82
C ILE A 325 18.73 -6.90 -13.82
N ALA A 326 19.58 -7.60 -13.08
CA ALA A 326 19.54 -9.05 -12.96
C ALA A 326 18.23 -9.53 -12.31
N GLU A 327 17.76 -8.88 -11.26
CA GLU A 327 16.45 -9.15 -10.63
C GLU A 327 15.31 -8.93 -11.63
N PHE A 328 15.29 -7.79 -12.32
CA PHE A 328 14.29 -7.45 -13.32
C PHE A 328 14.26 -8.49 -14.47
N ASP A 329 15.43 -8.89 -14.98
CA ASP A 329 15.53 -9.77 -16.16
C ASP A 329 15.35 -11.25 -15.82
N THR A 330 15.97 -11.74 -14.75
CA THR A 330 16.12 -13.15 -14.47
C THR A 330 15.58 -13.62 -13.13
N ALA A 331 14.94 -12.73 -12.36
CA ALA A 331 14.47 -13.01 -11.00
C ALA A 331 15.59 -13.51 -10.05
N ALA A 332 16.81 -13.00 -10.22
CA ALA A 332 17.96 -13.38 -9.40
C ALA A 332 17.92 -12.71 -8.02
N TYR A 333 16.94 -13.09 -7.17
CA TYR A 333 16.75 -12.54 -5.83
C TYR A 333 17.53 -13.30 -4.77
N ASN A 334 18.09 -12.55 -3.81
CA ASN A 334 18.59 -13.10 -2.57
C ASN A 334 17.51 -12.97 -1.47
N TYR A 335 16.62 -13.97 -1.38
CA TYR A 335 15.50 -13.97 -0.43
C TYR A 335 15.93 -13.88 1.04
N GLU A 336 17.09 -14.44 1.40
CA GLU A 336 17.62 -14.35 2.76
C GLU A 336 18.03 -12.92 3.10
N ALA A 337 18.70 -12.22 2.18
CA ALA A 337 19.03 -10.80 2.35
C ALA A 337 17.78 -9.91 2.38
N MET A 338 16.76 -10.22 1.57
CA MET A 338 15.47 -9.54 1.58
C MET A 338 14.79 -9.70 2.94
N SER A 339 14.70 -10.92 3.45
CA SER A 339 14.09 -11.22 4.74
C SER A 339 14.80 -10.49 5.89
N LYS A 340 16.13 -10.57 5.96
CA LYS A 340 16.95 -9.85 6.94
C LYS A 340 16.75 -8.33 6.87
N SER A 341 16.60 -7.78 5.68
CA SER A 341 16.36 -6.35 5.49
C SER A 341 14.96 -5.95 5.96
N ALA A 342 13.95 -6.78 5.73
CA ALA A 342 12.58 -6.57 6.19
C ALA A 342 12.47 -6.66 7.72
N SER A 343 13.17 -7.61 8.35
CA SER A 343 13.15 -7.80 9.82
C SER A 343 13.79 -6.65 10.59
N ASN A 344 14.70 -5.90 9.98
CA ASN A 344 15.41 -4.76 10.58
C ASN A 344 14.65 -3.42 10.51
N LEU A 345 13.33 -3.43 10.50
CA LEU A 345 12.45 -2.24 10.37
C LEU A 345 12.65 -1.44 9.07
N ARG A 346 13.31 -2.02 8.08
CA ARG A 346 13.40 -1.45 6.74
C ARG A 346 12.24 -1.98 5.90
N ASN A 347 11.10 -1.33 6.04
CA ASN A 347 9.86 -1.77 5.38
C ASN A 347 9.90 -1.57 3.85
N ARG A 348 10.79 -0.71 3.33
CA ARG A 348 10.96 -0.46 1.89
C ARG A 348 12.28 -1.05 1.42
N LEU A 349 12.17 -2.19 0.75
CA LEU A 349 13.33 -2.94 0.26
C LEU A 349 13.86 -2.35 -1.05
N ASP A 350 15.18 -2.53 -1.27
CA ASP A 350 15.83 -2.09 -2.50
C ASP A 350 15.92 -3.25 -3.49
N HIS A 351 14.83 -3.51 -4.21
CA HIS A 351 14.71 -4.57 -5.21
C HIS A 351 13.98 -4.09 -6.45
N ALA A 352 14.23 -4.75 -7.59
CA ALA A 352 13.49 -4.56 -8.82
C ALA A 352 12.29 -5.52 -8.88
N SER A 353 11.23 -5.11 -9.57
CA SER A 353 10.11 -6.00 -9.89
C SER A 353 10.45 -6.91 -11.07
N HIS A 354 10.03 -8.19 -11.00
CA HIS A 354 10.08 -9.16 -12.09
C HIS A 354 8.66 -9.61 -12.41
N ILE A 355 8.09 -9.07 -13.49
CA ILE A 355 6.67 -9.23 -13.86
C ILE A 355 6.48 -9.65 -15.33
N LYS A 356 7.56 -10.04 -16.03
CA LYS A 356 7.55 -10.24 -17.49
C LYS A 356 6.88 -11.52 -17.97
N HIS A 357 6.62 -12.46 -17.05
CA HIS A 357 6.02 -13.75 -17.36
C HIS A 357 4.51 -13.78 -17.18
N VAL A 358 3.89 -12.63 -17.00
CA VAL A 358 2.45 -12.45 -16.87
C VAL A 358 1.97 -11.34 -17.81
N GLU A 359 0.70 -11.37 -18.17
CA GLU A 359 0.05 -10.34 -18.95
C GLU A 359 -1.40 -10.12 -18.48
N LYS A 360 -1.86 -8.89 -18.66
CA LYS A 360 -3.24 -8.52 -18.41
C LYS A 360 -4.07 -8.84 -19.66
N ASP A 361 -5.18 -9.55 -19.48
CA ASP A 361 -6.10 -9.88 -20.57
C ASP A 361 -7.56 -9.90 -20.07
N ASP A 362 -8.50 -10.14 -20.97
CA ASP A 362 -9.92 -10.26 -20.67
C ASP A 362 -10.20 -11.58 -19.91
N ALA A 363 -10.88 -11.46 -18.76
CA ALA A 363 -11.32 -12.57 -17.92
C ALA A 363 -12.85 -12.78 -17.97
N GLY A 364 -13.51 -12.35 -19.05
CA GLY A 364 -14.95 -12.48 -19.25
C GLY A 364 -15.75 -11.70 -18.21
N ASP A 365 -16.67 -12.38 -17.53
CA ASP A 365 -17.56 -11.74 -16.52
C ASP A 365 -16.80 -11.13 -15.33
N CYS A 366 -15.54 -11.54 -15.11
CA CYS A 366 -14.66 -10.96 -14.10
C CYS A 366 -13.94 -9.69 -14.59
N GLY A 367 -14.17 -9.25 -15.82
CA GLY A 367 -13.53 -8.12 -16.45
C GLY A 367 -12.10 -8.43 -16.88
N ARG A 368 -11.09 -7.82 -16.25
CA ARG A 368 -9.67 -8.05 -16.58
C ARG A 368 -9.03 -8.97 -15.57
N GLY A 369 -8.20 -9.90 -16.05
CA GLY A 369 -7.43 -10.84 -15.25
C GLY A 369 -5.94 -10.79 -15.53
N LEU A 370 -5.15 -11.51 -14.74
CA LEU A 370 -3.73 -11.73 -14.94
C LEU A 370 -3.51 -13.14 -15.48
N PHE A 371 -2.80 -13.28 -16.60
CA PHE A 371 -2.61 -14.53 -17.33
C PHE A 371 -1.15 -14.92 -17.43
N ALA A 372 -0.88 -16.22 -17.42
CA ALA A 372 0.45 -16.79 -17.55
C ALA A 372 0.98 -16.69 -19.00
N ARG A 373 2.19 -16.20 -19.20
CA ARG A 373 2.87 -16.16 -20.52
C ARG A 373 3.74 -17.38 -20.81
N LYS A 374 3.95 -18.23 -19.81
CA LYS A 374 4.66 -19.52 -19.90
C LYS A 374 3.98 -20.52 -18.97
N ASP A 375 4.35 -21.80 -19.10
CA ASP A 375 3.97 -22.80 -18.12
C ASP A 375 4.71 -22.60 -16.80
N PHE A 376 4.01 -22.86 -15.66
CA PHE A 376 4.59 -22.84 -14.32
C PHE A 376 4.28 -24.14 -13.60
N GLU A 377 5.27 -24.67 -12.89
CA GLU A 377 5.15 -25.79 -11.97
C GLU A 377 4.95 -25.31 -10.51
N PRO A 378 4.40 -26.15 -9.62
CA PRO A 378 4.25 -25.79 -8.21
C PRO A 378 5.58 -25.37 -7.56
N GLY A 379 5.63 -24.15 -7.01
CA GLY A 379 6.84 -23.54 -6.46
C GLY A 379 7.49 -22.48 -7.34
N ASP A 380 7.21 -22.46 -8.63
CA ASP A 380 7.76 -21.47 -9.56
C ASP A 380 7.35 -20.05 -9.18
N LEU A 381 8.29 -19.11 -9.34
CA LEU A 381 7.99 -17.69 -9.20
C LEU A 381 7.23 -17.20 -10.43
N ILE A 382 6.01 -16.76 -10.21
CA ILE A 382 5.14 -16.12 -11.22
C ILE A 382 5.54 -14.67 -11.40
N LEU A 383 5.56 -13.93 -10.28
CA LEU A 383 6.01 -12.55 -10.23
C LEU A 383 6.62 -12.21 -8.85
N CYS A 384 7.50 -11.23 -8.88
CA CYS A 384 7.97 -10.50 -7.71
C CYS A 384 7.74 -9.03 -8.00
N GLU A 385 6.91 -8.36 -7.23
CA GLU A 385 6.53 -6.97 -7.49
C GLU A 385 6.77 -6.10 -6.27
N LYS A 386 7.47 -4.99 -6.45
CA LYS A 386 7.60 -3.94 -5.45
C LYS A 386 6.33 -3.11 -5.44
N ALA A 387 5.85 -2.77 -4.24
CA ALA A 387 4.64 -1.98 -4.12
C ALA A 387 4.73 -0.62 -4.84
N PHE A 388 3.66 -0.27 -5.51
CA PHE A 388 3.49 1.09 -6.04
C PHE A 388 3.46 2.11 -4.90
N SER A 389 2.67 1.85 -3.87
CA SER A 389 2.55 2.68 -2.68
C SER A 389 2.26 1.81 -1.46
N THR A 390 2.82 2.16 -0.30
CA THR A 390 2.59 1.46 0.98
C THR A 390 2.41 2.45 2.11
N ALA A 391 1.65 2.01 3.11
CA ALA A 391 1.60 2.61 4.44
C ALA A 391 1.86 1.51 5.46
N HIS A 392 2.88 1.70 6.30
CA HIS A 392 3.29 0.71 7.29
C HIS A 392 2.76 1.08 8.67
N SER A 393 2.22 0.10 9.39
CA SER A 393 1.69 0.30 10.75
C SER A 393 2.75 0.86 11.71
N SER A 394 4.01 0.51 11.52
CA SER A 394 5.15 1.01 12.31
C SER A 394 5.50 2.48 12.03
N GLU A 395 4.99 3.07 10.95
CA GLU A 395 5.20 4.48 10.57
C GLU A 395 4.04 5.37 11.02
N GLU A 396 2.92 4.77 11.47
CA GLU A 396 1.79 5.51 12.02
C GLU A 396 2.21 6.18 13.33
N GLY A 397 2.12 7.52 13.35
CA GLY A 397 2.40 8.30 14.57
C GLY A 397 1.26 8.19 15.59
N SER A 398 1.42 8.87 16.72
CA SER A 398 0.38 8.97 17.76
C SER A 398 -0.90 9.71 17.32
N LYS A 399 -0.87 10.36 16.14
CA LYS A 399 -2.01 11.05 15.53
C LYS A 399 -2.51 10.22 14.35
N THR A 400 -3.59 9.49 14.55
CA THR A 400 -4.28 8.78 13.47
C THR A 400 -5.38 9.65 12.89
N VAL A 401 -5.47 9.68 11.57
CA VAL A 401 -6.54 10.35 10.83
C VAL A 401 -7.48 9.29 10.29
N ALA A 402 -8.76 9.47 10.54
CA ALA A 402 -9.81 8.67 9.95
C ALA A 402 -10.71 9.55 9.09
N PHE A 403 -11.31 9.01 8.04
CA PHE A 403 -12.32 9.72 7.27
C PHE A 403 -13.46 8.79 6.83
N TYR A 404 -14.65 9.39 6.73
CA TYR A 404 -15.81 8.76 6.13
C TYR A 404 -15.91 9.12 4.65
N ASN A 405 -16.05 8.13 3.78
CA ASN A 405 -16.31 8.30 2.36
C ASN A 405 -17.81 8.05 2.06
N PRO A 406 -18.65 9.10 1.93
CA PRO A 406 -20.07 8.93 1.67
C PRO A 406 -20.37 8.32 0.28
N ASN A 407 -19.43 8.42 -0.66
CA ASN A 407 -19.60 7.87 -2.00
C ASN A 407 -19.51 6.34 -2.02
N ALA A 408 -18.65 5.77 -1.16
CA ALA A 408 -18.47 4.33 -1.01
C ALA A 408 -19.15 3.76 0.24
N ARG A 409 -19.70 4.62 1.12
CA ARG A 409 -20.22 4.28 2.46
C ARG A 409 -19.20 3.51 3.30
N SER A 410 -17.95 3.90 3.22
CA SER A 410 -16.82 3.25 3.87
C SER A 410 -16.06 4.21 4.78
N ILE A 411 -15.35 3.64 5.76
CA ILE A 411 -14.47 4.39 6.65
C ILE A 411 -13.06 3.90 6.44
N ALA A 412 -12.16 4.83 6.18
CA ALA A 412 -10.73 4.58 6.11
C ALA A 412 -10.05 5.05 7.40
N THR A 413 -9.22 4.19 7.97
CA THR A 413 -8.50 4.49 9.23
C THR A 413 -7.02 4.10 9.12
N GLY A 414 -6.16 4.75 9.89
CA GLY A 414 -4.76 4.37 10.05
C GLY A 414 -4.02 4.23 8.73
N THR A 415 -3.50 3.04 8.45
CA THR A 415 -2.70 2.77 7.24
C THR A 415 -3.46 2.94 5.93
N GLN A 416 -4.79 2.77 5.93
CA GLN A 416 -5.62 3.01 4.72
C GLN A 416 -5.64 4.50 4.36
N THR A 417 -5.82 5.38 5.36
CA THR A 417 -5.76 6.84 5.16
C THR A 417 -4.37 7.27 4.71
N SER A 418 -3.34 6.75 5.34
CA SER A 418 -1.95 7.05 4.98
C SER A 418 -1.59 6.56 3.58
N LEU A 419 -2.16 5.43 3.14
CA LEU A 419 -1.98 4.93 1.78
C LEU A 419 -2.57 5.89 0.74
N LEU A 420 -3.76 6.46 1.00
CA LEU A 420 -4.35 7.48 0.12
C LEU A 420 -3.40 8.67 -0.03
N TYR A 421 -2.93 9.26 1.08
CA TYR A 421 -2.04 10.41 1.03
C TYR A 421 -0.73 10.11 0.28
N ASN A 422 -0.08 9.00 0.60
CA ASN A 422 1.16 8.58 -0.06
C ASN A 422 0.97 8.36 -1.57
N THR A 423 -0.16 7.77 -1.95
CA THR A 423 -0.51 7.50 -3.36
C THR A 423 -0.76 8.79 -4.12
N VAL A 424 -1.54 9.71 -3.55
CA VAL A 424 -1.84 11.02 -4.15
C VAL A 424 -0.56 11.82 -4.38
N GLN A 425 0.30 11.93 -3.37
CA GLN A 425 1.57 12.66 -3.50
C GLN A 425 2.50 12.01 -4.53
N LYS A 426 2.54 10.67 -4.58
CA LYS A 426 3.30 9.97 -5.62
C LYS A 426 2.78 10.29 -7.02
N LEU A 427 1.46 10.23 -7.23
CA LEU A 427 0.83 10.49 -8.54
C LEU A 427 1.02 11.94 -9.00
N MET A 428 0.89 12.91 -8.08
CA MET A 428 1.06 14.34 -8.39
C MET A 428 2.48 14.68 -8.86
N HIS A 429 3.48 14.04 -8.26
CA HIS A 429 4.87 14.42 -8.45
C HIS A 429 5.67 13.44 -9.32
N ASN A 430 5.17 12.20 -9.54
CA ASN A 430 5.78 11.18 -10.37
C ASN A 430 4.75 10.66 -11.38
N SER A 431 4.35 11.54 -12.28
CA SER A 431 3.26 11.32 -13.24
C SER A 431 3.55 10.21 -14.28
N SER A 432 4.82 9.81 -14.46
CA SER A 432 5.21 8.69 -15.32
C SER A 432 4.55 7.37 -14.91
N GLU A 433 4.20 7.21 -13.63
CA GLU A 433 3.53 6.04 -13.07
C GLU A 433 2.00 6.14 -13.08
N ALA A 434 1.43 7.33 -13.31
CA ALA A 434 0.01 7.60 -13.13
C ALA A 434 -0.90 6.74 -14.03
N ASN A 435 -0.55 6.56 -15.31
CA ASN A 435 -1.35 5.77 -16.23
C ASN A 435 -1.52 4.31 -15.80
N ARG A 436 -0.47 3.72 -15.21
CA ARG A 436 -0.53 2.34 -14.70
C ARG A 436 -1.46 2.23 -13.50
N PHE A 437 -1.47 3.23 -12.63
CA PHE A 437 -2.33 3.26 -11.45
C PHE A 437 -3.81 3.45 -11.84
N PHE A 438 -4.12 4.42 -12.70
CA PHE A 438 -5.49 4.69 -13.14
C PHE A 438 -6.05 3.64 -14.11
N ASP A 439 -5.25 2.67 -14.54
CA ASP A 439 -5.69 1.48 -15.26
C ASP A 439 -6.27 0.39 -14.32
N LEU A 440 -6.13 0.52 -13.01
CA LEU A 440 -6.73 -0.39 -12.04
C LEU A 440 -8.26 -0.21 -11.97
N TYR A 441 -8.95 -1.22 -11.45
CA TYR A 441 -10.41 -1.18 -11.32
C TYR A 441 -10.84 -0.17 -10.25
N ASP A 442 -11.66 0.79 -10.64
CA ASP A 442 -12.15 1.86 -9.77
C ASP A 442 -13.62 1.66 -9.32
N GLY A 443 -14.20 0.49 -9.61
CA GLY A 443 -15.59 0.20 -9.26
C GLY A 443 -16.62 0.91 -10.14
N GLY A 444 -16.24 1.37 -11.33
CA GLY A 444 -17.11 2.13 -12.22
C GLY A 444 -17.27 3.59 -11.81
N TYR A 445 -16.25 4.15 -11.18
CA TYR A 445 -16.22 5.58 -10.81
C TYR A 445 -16.44 6.49 -12.02
N SER A 446 -17.26 7.53 -11.85
CA SER A 446 -17.57 8.52 -12.90
C SER A 446 -17.71 9.91 -12.30
N PRO A 447 -17.18 10.96 -12.96
CA PRO A 447 -16.48 10.93 -14.24
C PRO A 447 -15.03 10.43 -14.11
N GLN A 448 -14.56 9.67 -15.09
CA GLN A 448 -13.15 9.27 -15.14
C GLN A 448 -12.27 10.47 -15.56
N CYS A 449 -11.27 10.77 -14.74
CA CYS A 449 -10.25 11.76 -15.07
C CYS A 449 -8.95 11.04 -15.46
N LYS A 450 -8.37 11.43 -16.61
CA LYS A 450 -6.99 11.06 -16.93
C LYS A 450 -6.07 12.05 -16.24
N ALA A 451 -5.00 11.54 -15.62
CA ALA A 451 -3.97 12.41 -15.05
C ALA A 451 -3.40 13.33 -16.13
N GLN A 452 -3.61 14.63 -15.99
CA GLN A 452 -3.12 15.67 -16.90
C GLN A 452 -2.21 16.62 -16.14
N MET A 453 -1.10 17.03 -16.76
CA MET A 453 -0.22 18.05 -16.19
C MET A 453 -0.84 19.42 -16.31
N VAL A 454 -1.11 20.07 -15.18
CA VAL A 454 -1.69 21.42 -15.08
C VAL A 454 -0.93 22.20 -14.00
N ASP A 455 -0.59 23.44 -14.27
CA ASP A 455 0.15 24.32 -13.33
C ASP A 455 1.41 23.65 -12.75
N GLY A 456 2.07 22.79 -13.52
CA GLY A 456 3.31 22.12 -13.15
C GLY A 456 3.17 20.87 -12.28
N VAL A 457 1.96 20.42 -11.95
CA VAL A 457 1.65 19.16 -11.25
C VAL A 457 0.67 18.31 -12.05
N ALA A 458 0.60 17.02 -11.76
CA ALA A 458 -0.48 16.21 -12.30
C ALA A 458 -1.77 16.50 -11.52
N ALA A 459 -2.85 16.78 -12.24
CA ALA A 459 -4.20 16.82 -11.67
C ALA A 459 -4.62 15.39 -11.31
N VAL A 460 -4.77 15.12 -10.02
CA VAL A 460 -5.10 13.79 -9.47
C VAL A 460 -6.48 13.84 -8.84
N ASP A 461 -7.38 13.00 -9.33
CA ASP A 461 -8.70 12.82 -8.74
C ASP A 461 -8.58 11.95 -7.47
N ILE A 462 -8.81 12.60 -6.32
CA ILE A 462 -8.73 11.98 -5.00
C ILE A 462 -9.79 10.90 -4.82
N PHE A 463 -11.00 11.14 -5.30
CA PHE A 463 -12.12 10.21 -5.13
C PHE A 463 -11.95 8.98 -6.00
N GLN A 464 -11.46 9.13 -7.24
CA GLN A 464 -11.08 8.02 -8.09
C GLN A 464 -9.91 7.23 -7.48
N THR A 465 -8.90 7.94 -6.97
CA THR A 465 -7.76 7.33 -6.29
C THR A 465 -8.22 6.50 -5.09
N GLN A 466 -9.13 7.03 -4.26
CA GLN A 466 -9.70 6.30 -3.13
C GLN A 466 -10.53 5.08 -3.60
N ALA A 467 -11.34 5.24 -4.65
CA ALA A 467 -12.13 4.14 -5.21
C ALA A 467 -11.25 2.99 -5.74
N ILE A 468 -10.10 3.31 -6.33
CA ILE A 468 -9.08 2.32 -6.74
C ILE A 468 -8.46 1.64 -5.51
N ILE A 469 -8.03 2.42 -4.50
CA ILE A 469 -7.40 1.89 -3.29
C ILE A 469 -8.31 0.89 -2.57
N GLU A 470 -9.58 1.22 -2.38
CA GLU A 470 -10.55 0.35 -1.72
C GLU A 470 -10.70 -1.03 -2.36
N ARG A 471 -10.47 -1.13 -3.67
CA ARG A 471 -10.66 -2.36 -4.46
C ARG A 471 -9.39 -3.13 -4.77
N ASN A 472 -8.23 -2.47 -4.70
CA ASN A 472 -6.96 -3.03 -5.17
C ASN A 472 -5.88 -3.08 -4.10
N SER A 473 -6.15 -2.59 -2.88
CA SER A 473 -5.16 -2.63 -1.81
C SER A 473 -5.10 -3.99 -1.14
N PHE A 474 -3.91 -4.36 -0.69
CA PHE A 474 -3.65 -5.56 0.09
C PHE A 474 -3.24 -5.18 1.50
N GLY A 475 -3.85 -5.84 2.49
CA GLY A 475 -3.33 -5.85 3.86
C GLY A 475 -2.17 -6.83 3.97
N PHE A 476 -1.11 -6.48 4.69
CA PHE A 476 0.04 -7.36 4.89
C PHE A 476 0.73 -7.08 6.22
N ASN A 477 1.37 -8.12 6.76
CA ASN A 477 2.25 -7.98 7.90
C ASN A 477 3.67 -7.78 7.39
N SER A 478 4.28 -6.66 7.73
CA SER A 478 5.64 -6.33 7.33
C SER A 478 6.72 -7.13 8.09
N ARG A 479 6.34 -7.78 9.19
CA ARG A 479 7.23 -8.63 9.99
C ARG A 479 6.92 -10.09 9.75
N ILE A 480 7.96 -10.87 9.52
CA ILE A 480 7.90 -12.32 9.56
C ILE A 480 7.80 -12.68 11.04
N SER A 481 6.71 -13.32 11.47
CA SER A 481 6.61 -13.88 12.81
C SER A 481 7.68 -14.95 12.98
N GLU A 482 8.60 -14.78 13.93
CA GLU A 482 9.68 -15.73 14.19
C GLU A 482 9.16 -17.07 14.73
N ASN A 483 7.91 -17.14 15.19
CA ASN A 483 7.35 -18.30 15.85
C ASN A 483 6.05 -18.77 15.19
N LEU A 484 6.15 -19.79 14.33
CA LEU A 484 4.99 -20.54 13.82
C LEU A 484 4.20 -21.27 14.92
N LEU A 485 4.81 -21.47 16.07
CA LEU A 485 4.24 -22.19 17.23
C LEU A 485 3.82 -21.26 18.37
N GLU A 486 4.11 -19.96 18.30
CA GLU A 486 3.65 -18.98 19.27
C GLU A 486 2.28 -18.45 18.85
N ASN A 487 1.30 -18.99 19.49
CA ASN A 487 -0.08 -18.55 19.77
C ASN A 487 -0.75 -17.55 18.83
N GLU A 488 -1.88 -17.98 18.24
CA GLU A 488 -2.87 -17.12 17.59
C GLU A 488 -3.31 -15.94 18.47
N VAL A 489 -3.16 -16.01 19.80
CA VAL A 489 -3.43 -14.92 20.77
C VAL A 489 -2.44 -13.77 20.62
N GLU A 490 -1.15 -14.04 20.38
CA GLU A 490 -0.19 -12.97 20.06
C GLU A 490 -0.40 -12.43 18.64
N LYS A 491 -0.91 -13.25 17.70
CA LYS A 491 -1.39 -12.76 16.40
C LYS A 491 -2.55 -11.76 16.56
N HIS A 492 -3.43 -11.95 17.52
CA HIS A 492 -4.53 -11.01 17.82
C HIS A 492 -4.07 -9.77 18.58
N GLN A 493 -3.02 -9.87 19.41
CA GLN A 493 -2.44 -8.73 20.14
C GLN A 493 -1.36 -7.98 19.35
N ALA A 494 -0.64 -8.66 18.44
CA ALA A 494 0.20 -8.02 17.41
C ALA A 494 -0.62 -7.51 16.21
N ALA A 495 -1.91 -7.74 16.16
CA ALA A 495 -2.87 -7.19 15.22
C ALA A 495 -3.19 -5.70 15.50
N GLY A 496 -2.16 -4.91 15.77
CA GLY A 496 -2.18 -3.52 15.38
C GLY A 496 -2.50 -3.46 13.87
N ASN A 497 -3.19 -2.43 13.42
CA ASN A 497 -3.64 -2.27 12.06
C ASN A 497 -2.61 -2.79 11.04
N PRO A 498 -2.97 -3.73 10.15
CA PRO A 498 -2.03 -4.27 9.19
C PRO A 498 -1.47 -3.14 8.32
N SER A 499 -0.23 -3.29 7.88
CA SER A 499 0.31 -2.44 6.81
C SER A 499 -0.54 -2.64 5.56
N THR A 500 -0.72 -1.59 4.76
CA THR A 500 -1.49 -1.65 3.52
C THR A 500 -0.65 -1.18 2.33
N GLY A 501 -0.92 -1.74 1.14
CA GLY A 501 -0.19 -1.37 -0.05
C GLY A 501 -0.91 -1.73 -1.34
N ILE A 502 -0.41 -1.20 -2.46
CA ILE A 502 -0.89 -1.48 -3.80
C ILE A 502 0.26 -2.05 -4.62
N TRP A 503 0.00 -3.18 -5.29
CA TRP A 503 0.87 -3.83 -6.28
C TRP A 503 0.11 -3.89 -7.59
N ILE A 504 0.47 -3.02 -8.54
CA ILE A 504 -0.33 -2.75 -9.74
C ILE A 504 -0.57 -4.01 -10.57
N THR A 505 0.47 -4.80 -10.83
CA THR A 505 0.35 -6.03 -11.62
C THR A 505 -0.43 -7.10 -10.87
N ALA A 506 -0.12 -7.28 -9.58
CA ALA A 506 -0.79 -8.25 -8.73
C ALA A 506 -2.27 -7.93 -8.52
N SER A 507 -2.67 -6.66 -8.59
CA SER A 507 -4.07 -6.23 -8.47
C SER A 507 -4.98 -6.72 -9.61
N PHE A 508 -4.41 -7.21 -10.72
CA PHE A 508 -5.19 -7.85 -11.79
C PHE A 508 -5.48 -9.33 -11.55
N MET A 509 -4.92 -9.95 -10.50
CA MET A 509 -5.27 -11.33 -10.16
C MET A 509 -6.69 -11.40 -9.60
N ASN A 510 -7.54 -12.20 -10.23
CA ASN A 510 -8.91 -12.43 -9.78
C ASN A 510 -8.98 -13.46 -8.64
N HIS A 511 -10.16 -13.56 -8.03
CA HIS A 511 -10.40 -14.43 -6.90
C HIS A 511 -10.80 -15.85 -7.31
N ALA A 512 -10.18 -16.85 -6.65
CA ALA A 512 -10.74 -18.17 -6.44
C ALA A 512 -10.35 -18.64 -5.04
N CYS A 513 -11.30 -19.22 -4.28
CA CYS A 513 -11.02 -19.71 -2.94
C CYS A 513 -9.92 -20.80 -2.95
N ASP A 514 -9.89 -21.62 -4.01
CA ASP A 514 -8.90 -22.65 -4.29
C ASP A 514 -7.86 -22.23 -5.35
N GLY A 515 -7.50 -20.96 -5.40
CA GLY A 515 -6.59 -20.38 -6.40
C GLY A 515 -5.39 -21.25 -6.78
N ASN A 516 -4.78 -20.92 -7.90
CA ASN A 516 -3.60 -21.65 -8.42
C ASN A 516 -2.27 -20.97 -8.09
N ALA A 517 -2.32 -19.86 -7.33
CA ALA A 517 -1.15 -19.12 -6.90
C ALA A 517 -1.24 -18.74 -5.41
N ALA A 518 -0.08 -18.67 -4.77
CA ALA A 518 0.11 -18.20 -3.40
C ALA A 518 0.89 -16.90 -3.39
N ARG A 519 0.53 -15.99 -2.46
CA ARG A 519 1.23 -14.72 -2.24
C ARG A 519 1.94 -14.71 -0.90
N ALA A 520 3.13 -14.12 -0.87
CA ALA A 520 3.88 -13.83 0.35
C ALA A 520 4.42 -12.41 0.29
N PHE A 521 4.74 -11.81 1.45
CA PHE A 521 5.27 -10.45 1.52
C PHE A 521 6.62 -10.45 2.24
N LEU A 522 7.58 -9.73 1.66
CA LEU A 522 8.85 -9.37 2.29
C LEU A 522 8.96 -7.84 2.26
N GLY A 523 8.73 -7.18 3.39
CA GLY A 523 8.61 -5.73 3.44
C GLY A 523 7.54 -5.22 2.46
N ASP A 524 7.92 -4.33 1.56
CA ASP A 524 7.06 -3.76 0.51
C ASP A 524 7.05 -4.58 -0.80
N THR A 525 7.57 -5.80 -0.78
CA THR A 525 7.67 -6.66 -1.96
C THR A 525 6.70 -7.85 -1.85
N MET A 526 5.85 -8.02 -2.86
CA MET A 526 4.96 -9.18 -3.01
C MET A 526 5.63 -10.23 -3.89
N LEU A 527 5.65 -11.45 -3.40
CA LEU A 527 6.09 -12.65 -4.12
C LEU A 527 4.85 -13.48 -4.43
N VAL A 528 4.62 -13.79 -5.70
CA VAL A 528 3.53 -14.70 -6.13
C VAL A 528 4.16 -15.92 -6.77
N ARG A 529 3.78 -17.10 -6.27
CA ARG A 529 4.28 -18.40 -6.74
C ARG A 529 3.15 -19.32 -7.13
N ALA A 530 3.38 -20.16 -8.11
CA ALA A 530 2.44 -21.20 -8.49
C ALA A 530 2.25 -22.20 -7.34
N SER A 531 1.01 -22.50 -6.99
CA SER A 531 0.66 -23.55 -6.03
C SER A 531 0.23 -24.84 -6.73
N LYS A 532 -0.11 -24.75 -8.00
CA LYS A 532 -0.50 -25.81 -8.93
C LYS A 532 0.23 -25.62 -10.25
N ASP A 533 0.11 -26.62 -11.14
CA ASP A 533 0.51 -26.43 -12.54
C ASP A 533 -0.37 -25.34 -13.17
N ILE A 534 0.25 -24.39 -13.84
CA ILE A 534 -0.44 -23.30 -14.56
C ILE A 534 0.07 -23.31 -16.00
N ALA A 535 -0.81 -23.62 -16.95
CA ALA A 535 -0.47 -23.62 -18.35
C ALA A 535 -0.35 -22.17 -18.90
N LYS A 536 0.47 -21.99 -19.92
CA LYS A 536 0.51 -20.74 -20.69
C LYS A 536 -0.89 -20.36 -21.18
N GLY A 537 -1.30 -19.10 -20.96
CA GLY A 537 -2.61 -18.57 -21.28
C GLY A 537 -3.68 -18.85 -20.21
N GLN A 538 -3.34 -19.55 -19.14
CA GLN A 538 -4.26 -19.77 -18.03
C GLN A 538 -4.24 -18.56 -17.09
N GLU A 539 -5.41 -18.21 -16.53
CA GLU A 539 -5.56 -17.13 -15.54
C GLU A 539 -4.91 -17.50 -14.20
N ILE A 540 -4.24 -16.51 -13.61
CA ILE A 540 -3.61 -16.62 -12.30
C ILE A 540 -4.61 -16.12 -11.24
N LEU A 541 -5.01 -17.02 -10.36
CA LEU A 541 -6.04 -16.81 -9.37
C LEU A 541 -5.50 -16.95 -7.94
N ILE A 542 -5.92 -16.05 -7.06
CA ILE A 542 -5.54 -16.08 -5.64
C ILE A 542 -6.78 -16.02 -4.73
N PRO A 543 -6.72 -16.54 -3.50
CA PRO A 543 -7.74 -16.26 -2.51
C PRO A 543 -7.59 -14.82 -1.99
N TYR A 544 -8.67 -14.02 -2.04
CA TYR A 544 -8.65 -12.65 -1.51
C TYR A 544 -8.73 -12.66 0.02
N LEU A 545 -9.58 -13.52 0.58
CA LEU A 545 -9.78 -13.69 2.01
C LEU A 545 -9.80 -15.18 2.37
N GLU A 546 -9.49 -15.52 3.61
CA GLU A 546 -9.56 -16.89 4.12
C GLU A 546 -11.01 -17.36 4.38
N ARG A 547 -12.00 -16.47 4.34
CA ARG A 547 -13.42 -16.76 4.60
C ARG A 547 -14.26 -16.50 3.35
N HIS A 548 -15.35 -17.26 3.22
CA HIS A 548 -16.33 -17.07 2.13
C HIS A 548 -16.80 -15.62 2.05
N MET A 549 -16.81 -15.09 0.82
CA MET A 549 -17.06 -13.69 0.51
C MET A 549 -18.57 -13.43 0.33
N ASP A 550 -19.33 -13.28 1.42
CA ASP A 550 -20.74 -12.86 1.34
C ASP A 550 -20.90 -11.34 1.04
N HIS A 551 -19.79 -10.56 1.02
CA HIS A 551 -19.86 -9.10 0.96
C HIS A 551 -19.13 -8.44 -0.21
N SER A 552 -18.54 -9.18 -1.15
CA SER A 552 -17.71 -8.62 -2.22
C SER A 552 -18.44 -8.25 -3.51
N GLY A 553 -19.75 -8.47 -3.57
CA GLY A 553 -20.56 -8.09 -4.71
C GLY A 553 -20.40 -8.98 -5.96
N PHE A 554 -19.69 -10.11 -5.87
CA PHE A 554 -19.59 -11.11 -6.94
C PHE A 554 -19.80 -12.54 -6.41
N THR A 555 -20.19 -13.47 -7.31
CA THR A 555 -20.37 -14.89 -6.98
C THR A 555 -19.15 -15.68 -7.43
N CYS A 556 -18.46 -16.34 -6.48
CA CYS A 556 -17.34 -17.23 -6.78
C CYS A 556 -17.84 -18.60 -7.27
N HIS A 557 -17.28 -19.09 -8.38
CA HIS A 557 -17.61 -20.39 -8.99
C HIS A 557 -16.50 -21.44 -8.84
N CYS A 558 -15.56 -21.26 -7.91
CA CYS A 558 -14.49 -22.23 -7.66
C CYS A 558 -15.04 -23.58 -7.15
N ALA A 559 -14.19 -24.62 -7.11
CA ALA A 559 -14.60 -25.95 -6.70
C ALA A 559 -15.21 -25.97 -5.29
N ILE A 560 -14.66 -25.19 -4.35
CA ILE A 560 -15.17 -25.08 -2.97
C ILE A 560 -16.57 -24.48 -2.96
N CYS A 561 -16.76 -23.31 -3.59
CA CYS A 561 -18.05 -22.63 -3.61
C CYS A 561 -19.12 -23.47 -4.32
N THR A 562 -18.75 -24.10 -5.43
CA THR A 562 -19.64 -25.02 -6.15
C THR A 562 -20.03 -26.24 -5.31
N ALA A 563 -19.11 -26.79 -4.52
CA ALA A 563 -19.44 -27.87 -3.58
C ALA A 563 -20.36 -27.38 -2.46
N GLU A 564 -20.06 -26.23 -1.85
CA GLU A 564 -20.84 -25.66 -0.76
C GLU A 564 -22.30 -25.31 -1.16
N THR A 565 -22.54 -24.89 -2.41
CA THR A 565 -23.93 -24.65 -2.87
C THR A 565 -24.79 -25.93 -2.92
N LYS A 566 -24.16 -27.10 -3.03
CA LYS A 566 -24.85 -28.40 -3.02
C LYS A 566 -25.15 -28.91 -1.61
N VAL A 567 -24.56 -28.31 -0.59
CA VAL A 567 -24.73 -28.71 0.82
C VAL A 567 -25.94 -28.00 1.43
N PRO A 568 -26.85 -28.75 2.11
CA PRO A 568 -27.98 -28.14 2.83
C PRO A 568 -27.53 -27.10 3.85
N GLN A 569 -28.28 -26.01 4.01
CA GLN A 569 -27.95 -24.92 4.94
C GLN A 569 -27.75 -25.43 6.37
N THR A 570 -28.60 -26.34 6.82
CA THR A 570 -28.49 -26.96 8.17
C THR A 570 -27.18 -27.68 8.41
N GLN A 571 -26.58 -28.27 7.37
CA GLN A 571 -25.27 -28.91 7.45
C GLN A 571 -24.15 -27.86 7.52
N ARG A 572 -24.27 -26.77 6.78
CA ARG A 572 -23.31 -25.64 6.84
C ARG A 572 -23.33 -24.97 8.22
N GLU A 573 -24.53 -24.72 8.78
CA GLU A 573 -24.68 -24.17 10.12
C GLU A 573 -24.12 -25.12 11.20
N LYS A 574 -24.40 -26.44 11.08
CA LYS A 574 -23.78 -27.45 11.98
C LYS A 574 -22.27 -27.40 11.90
N ARG A 575 -21.69 -27.29 10.71
CA ARG A 575 -20.25 -27.18 10.49
C ARG A 575 -19.67 -25.95 11.19
N THR A 576 -20.28 -24.78 10.99
CA THR A 576 -19.86 -23.52 11.63
C THR A 576 -19.92 -23.62 13.17
N ALA A 577 -20.98 -24.21 13.71
CA ALA A 577 -21.12 -24.41 15.15
C ALA A 577 -20.04 -25.35 15.73
N LEU A 578 -19.69 -26.43 15.00
CA LEU A 578 -18.63 -27.36 15.44
C LEU A 578 -17.24 -26.69 15.41
N VAL A 579 -16.95 -25.89 14.40
CA VAL A 579 -15.70 -25.11 14.33
C VAL A 579 -15.60 -24.11 15.49
N LYS A 580 -16.68 -23.35 15.73
CA LYS A 580 -16.75 -22.41 16.85
C LYS A 580 -16.53 -23.09 18.20
N LYS A 581 -17.16 -24.25 18.41
CA LYS A 581 -16.96 -25.05 19.63
C LYS A 581 -15.50 -25.51 19.78
N ALA A 582 -14.84 -25.91 18.69
CA ALA A 582 -13.43 -26.26 18.70
C ALA A 582 -12.53 -25.06 19.06
N GLU A 583 -12.84 -23.87 18.53
CA GLU A 583 -12.16 -22.61 18.88
C GLU A 583 -12.32 -22.28 20.37
N GLU A 584 -13.52 -22.39 20.91
CA GLU A 584 -13.81 -22.13 22.32
C GLU A 584 -13.06 -23.12 23.25
N MET A 585 -12.97 -24.40 22.86
CA MET A 585 -12.19 -25.37 23.58
C MET A 585 -10.71 -25.06 23.58
N LEU A 586 -10.15 -24.66 22.46
CA LEU A 586 -8.74 -24.23 22.38
C LEU A 586 -8.47 -23.02 23.28
N SER A 587 -9.30 -21.99 23.21
CA SER A 587 -9.11 -20.76 24.00
C SER A 587 -9.20 -21.00 25.51
N GLN A 588 -9.97 -21.97 25.95
CA GLN A 588 -10.06 -22.35 27.37
C GLN A 588 -8.83 -23.10 27.89
N HIS A 589 -8.05 -23.73 27.01
CA HIS A 589 -6.88 -24.55 27.36
C HIS A 589 -5.54 -23.96 26.87
N GLU A 590 -5.55 -22.74 26.42
CA GLU A 590 -4.38 -22.05 25.79
C GLU A 590 -3.25 -21.69 26.77
N THR A 591 -3.43 -21.92 28.06
CA THR A 591 -2.45 -21.56 29.09
C THR A 591 -1.25 -22.52 29.21
N ASP A 592 -1.29 -23.68 28.54
CA ASP A 592 -0.19 -24.65 28.59
C ASP A 592 0.41 -24.91 27.18
N LEU A 593 1.57 -24.30 26.92
CA LEU A 593 2.44 -24.53 25.75
C LEU A 593 2.85 -26.00 25.49
N ILE A 594 2.39 -26.94 26.33
CA ILE A 594 2.79 -28.37 26.35
C ILE A 594 1.76 -29.26 25.62
N GLY A 595 0.66 -28.73 25.13
CA GLY A 595 -0.43 -29.49 24.51
C GLY A 595 -1.43 -30.05 25.54
N LEU A 596 -2.59 -30.53 25.03
CA LEU A 596 -3.61 -31.13 25.90
C LEU A 596 -3.10 -32.44 26.51
N THR A 597 -3.07 -32.51 27.83
CA THR A 597 -2.69 -33.71 28.58
C THR A 597 -3.90 -34.41 29.20
N ASP A 598 -5.06 -33.75 29.27
CA ASP A 598 -6.30 -34.34 29.80
C ASP A 598 -6.97 -35.22 28.73
N ALA A 599 -7.03 -36.50 29.02
CA ALA A 599 -7.63 -37.50 28.14
C ALA A 599 -9.12 -37.23 27.80
N LEU A 600 -9.88 -36.60 28.71
CA LEU A 600 -11.29 -36.28 28.48
C LEU A 600 -11.44 -35.14 27.47
N VAL A 601 -10.61 -34.12 27.56
CA VAL A 601 -10.58 -32.98 26.62
C VAL A 601 -10.15 -33.45 25.23
N VAL A 602 -9.11 -34.31 25.17
CA VAL A 602 -8.67 -34.92 23.91
C VAL A 602 -9.81 -35.73 23.27
N ALA A 603 -10.50 -36.56 24.04
CA ALA A 603 -11.60 -37.39 23.54
C ALA A 603 -12.80 -36.53 23.03
N GLU A 604 -13.09 -35.42 23.70
CA GLU A 604 -14.13 -34.50 23.25
C GLU A 604 -13.72 -33.79 21.94
N PHE A 605 -12.47 -33.37 21.81
CA PHE A 605 -11.96 -32.74 20.62
C PHE A 605 -11.94 -33.70 19.41
N GLU A 606 -11.53 -34.96 19.63
CA GLU A 606 -11.60 -36.03 18.62
C GLU A 606 -13.05 -36.31 18.18
N LYS A 607 -14.01 -36.30 19.13
CA LYS A 607 -15.42 -36.43 18.83
C LYS A 607 -15.94 -35.27 17.95
N LEU A 608 -15.57 -34.03 18.26
CA LEU A 608 -15.90 -32.87 17.43
C LEU A 608 -15.36 -33.02 16.02
N TYR A 609 -14.10 -33.41 15.87
CA TYR A 609 -13.49 -33.64 14.57
C TYR A 609 -14.18 -34.75 13.78
N SER A 610 -14.60 -35.84 14.44
CA SER A 610 -15.39 -36.90 13.82
C SER A 610 -16.75 -36.39 13.34
N GLN A 611 -17.48 -35.65 14.20
CA GLN A 611 -18.76 -35.03 13.82
C GLN A 611 -18.61 -34.03 12.68
N LEU A 612 -17.50 -33.29 12.64
CA LEU A 612 -17.20 -32.36 11.54
C LEU A 612 -17.00 -33.11 10.22
N LYS A 613 -16.33 -34.27 10.22
CA LYS A 613 -16.18 -35.13 9.03
C LYS A 613 -17.51 -35.58 8.46
N GLU A 614 -18.50 -35.87 9.30
CA GLU A 614 -19.85 -36.27 8.89
C GLU A 614 -20.64 -35.16 8.17
N THR A 615 -20.21 -33.90 8.31
CA THR A 615 -20.84 -32.75 7.60
C THR A 615 -20.36 -32.59 6.16
N TYR A 616 -19.37 -33.37 5.72
CA TYR A 616 -18.83 -33.35 4.37
C TYR A 616 -19.22 -34.62 3.62
N ASP A 617 -20.02 -34.47 2.56
CA ASP A 617 -20.30 -35.53 1.62
C ASP A 617 -19.08 -35.80 0.73
N ARG A 618 -18.64 -37.05 0.67
CA ARG A 618 -17.42 -37.43 -0.06
C ARG A 618 -17.53 -37.20 -1.56
N ASP A 619 -18.70 -37.42 -2.15
CA ASP A 619 -18.90 -37.27 -3.59
C ASP A 619 -19.02 -35.80 -3.97
N VAL A 620 -19.64 -34.97 -3.13
CA VAL A 620 -19.75 -33.52 -3.33
C VAL A 620 -18.40 -32.85 -3.22
N PHE A 621 -17.55 -33.28 -2.25
CA PHE A 621 -16.20 -32.72 -2.03
C PHE A 621 -15.07 -33.61 -2.60
N ALA A 622 -15.34 -34.39 -3.66
CA ALA A 622 -14.33 -35.27 -4.24
C ALA A 622 -13.10 -34.52 -4.74
N THR A 623 -13.30 -33.31 -5.27
CA THR A 623 -12.24 -32.45 -5.85
C THR A 623 -12.10 -31.10 -5.13
N ALA A 624 -12.89 -30.85 -4.08
CA ALA A 624 -12.87 -29.58 -3.36
C ALA A 624 -12.21 -29.73 -1.98
N PRO A 625 -11.30 -28.82 -1.59
CA PRO A 625 -10.74 -28.75 -0.25
C PRO A 625 -11.82 -28.62 0.83
N ARG A 626 -11.58 -29.28 1.97
CA ARG A 626 -12.45 -29.28 3.15
C ARG A 626 -11.89 -28.40 4.25
N VAL A 627 -11.97 -27.09 4.03
CA VAL A 627 -11.24 -26.06 4.82
C VAL A 627 -11.44 -26.19 6.33
N ALA A 628 -12.68 -26.46 6.79
CA ALA A 628 -12.93 -26.62 8.23
C ALA A 628 -12.24 -27.87 8.82
N LEU A 629 -12.09 -28.95 8.04
CA LEU A 629 -11.35 -30.13 8.49
C LEU A 629 -9.85 -29.88 8.56
N VAL A 630 -9.32 -29.12 7.60
CA VAL A 630 -7.90 -28.68 7.65
C VAL A 630 -7.66 -27.92 8.95
N ARG A 631 -8.50 -26.93 9.25
CA ARG A 631 -8.36 -26.07 10.43
C ARG A 631 -8.41 -26.88 11.75
N VAL A 632 -9.49 -27.61 11.96
CA VAL A 632 -9.69 -28.37 13.20
C VAL A 632 -8.73 -29.56 13.30
N GLY A 633 -8.41 -30.21 12.17
CA GLY A 633 -7.43 -31.30 12.15
C GLY A 633 -6.01 -30.84 12.49
N THR A 634 -5.62 -29.65 12.05
CA THR A 634 -4.33 -29.03 12.44
C THR A 634 -4.29 -28.73 13.93
N TRP A 635 -5.33 -28.13 14.49
CA TRP A 635 -5.43 -27.87 15.92
C TRP A 635 -5.38 -29.16 16.75
N LEU A 636 -6.05 -30.20 16.27
CA LEU A 636 -6.01 -31.50 16.94
C LEU A 636 -4.60 -32.11 16.90
N CYS A 637 -3.89 -32.05 15.77
CA CYS A 637 -2.48 -32.49 15.69
C CYS A 637 -1.58 -31.71 16.66
N GLN A 638 -1.74 -30.40 16.72
CA GLN A 638 -0.99 -29.51 17.62
C GLN A 638 -1.29 -29.85 19.10
N SER A 639 -2.56 -29.93 19.46
CA SER A 639 -2.97 -30.16 20.85
C SER A 639 -2.63 -31.54 21.34
N CYS A 640 -2.64 -32.57 20.49
CA CYS A 640 -2.38 -33.96 20.84
C CYS A 640 -0.95 -34.42 20.52
N TRP A 641 -0.06 -33.51 20.20
CA TRP A 641 1.31 -33.77 19.77
C TRP A 641 2.08 -34.69 20.73
N ASN A 642 2.03 -34.41 22.01
CA ASN A 642 2.69 -35.20 23.07
C ASN A 642 1.84 -36.36 23.58
N TYR A 643 0.54 -36.36 23.28
CA TYR A 643 -0.41 -37.39 23.76
C TYR A 643 -0.52 -38.57 22.80
N TRP A 644 -0.45 -38.31 21.49
CA TRP A 644 -0.62 -39.35 20.48
C TRP A 644 0.65 -40.11 20.15
N GLU A 645 0.47 -41.44 19.92
CA GLU A 645 1.50 -42.23 19.28
C GLU A 645 1.82 -41.69 17.88
N PRO A 646 3.11 -41.78 17.44
CA PRO A 646 3.55 -41.23 16.15
C PRO A 646 2.76 -41.75 14.95
N VAL A 647 2.25 -42.96 14.98
CA VAL A 647 1.45 -43.56 13.91
C VAL A 647 0.14 -42.78 13.74
N ARG A 648 -0.57 -42.55 14.83
CA ARG A 648 -1.83 -41.83 14.84
C ARG A 648 -1.66 -40.34 14.41
N LEU A 649 -0.62 -39.70 14.90
CA LEU A 649 -0.26 -38.34 14.51
C LEU A 649 0.01 -38.27 13.00
N ALA A 650 0.81 -39.20 12.45
CA ALA A 650 1.10 -39.25 11.01
C ALA A 650 -0.16 -39.45 10.17
N GLU A 651 -1.07 -40.37 10.56
CA GLU A 651 -2.32 -40.62 9.83
C GLU A 651 -3.23 -39.41 9.83
N THR A 652 -3.37 -38.70 10.98
CA THR A 652 -4.21 -37.51 11.10
C THR A 652 -3.61 -36.34 10.31
N ALA A 653 -2.31 -36.12 10.41
CA ALA A 653 -1.61 -35.04 9.71
C ALA A 653 -1.62 -35.24 8.17
N VAL A 654 -1.44 -36.49 7.69
CA VAL A 654 -1.65 -36.84 6.26
C VAL A 654 -3.13 -36.57 5.86
N GLY A 655 -4.07 -36.84 6.78
CA GLY A 655 -5.48 -36.52 6.60
C GLY A 655 -5.71 -35.01 6.38
N VAL A 656 -5.05 -34.17 7.15
CA VAL A 656 -5.10 -32.69 7.02
C VAL A 656 -4.63 -32.26 5.62
N LEU A 657 -3.52 -32.84 5.12
CA LEU A 657 -3.04 -32.55 3.76
C LEU A 657 -4.05 -32.96 2.70
N ARG A 658 -4.67 -34.16 2.84
CA ARG A 658 -5.72 -34.62 1.95
C ARG A 658 -6.98 -33.76 2.01
N ASP A 659 -7.34 -33.28 3.18
CA ASP A 659 -8.45 -32.33 3.37
C ASP A 659 -8.16 -30.96 2.73
N ALA A 660 -6.89 -30.56 2.68
CA ALA A 660 -6.44 -29.39 1.93
C ALA A 660 -6.37 -29.62 0.40
N GLY A 661 -6.75 -30.81 -0.08
CA GLY A 661 -6.83 -31.15 -1.49
C GLY A 661 -5.53 -31.70 -2.11
N TYR A 662 -4.48 -31.94 -1.30
CA TYR A 662 -3.27 -32.62 -1.80
C TYR A 662 -3.55 -34.11 -1.99
N GLY A 663 -3.29 -34.64 -3.20
CA GLY A 663 -3.36 -36.06 -3.49
C GLY A 663 -2.12 -36.77 -2.92
N ILE A 664 -2.14 -37.09 -1.62
CA ILE A 664 -1.04 -37.79 -0.94
C ILE A 664 -1.19 -39.29 -1.12
N ALA A 665 -0.26 -39.90 -1.86
CA ALA A 665 -0.11 -41.35 -1.99
C ALA A 665 1.25 -41.80 -1.49
N ILE A 666 1.23 -42.77 -0.56
CA ILE A 666 2.44 -43.39 0.00
C ILE A 666 2.47 -44.84 -0.48
N VAL A 667 3.48 -45.21 -1.31
CA VAL A 667 3.67 -46.56 -1.84
C VAL A 667 5.04 -47.08 -1.41
N GLY A 668 5.05 -47.92 -0.39
CA GLY A 668 6.26 -48.34 0.29
C GLY A 668 6.96 -47.14 0.95
N ARG A 669 8.11 -46.74 0.43
CA ARG A 669 8.88 -45.57 0.89
C ARG A 669 8.79 -44.36 -0.03
N GLU A 670 7.97 -44.45 -1.11
CA GLU A 670 7.78 -43.37 -2.06
C GLU A 670 6.57 -42.49 -1.63
N LEU A 671 6.80 -41.18 -1.68
CA LEU A 671 5.76 -40.16 -1.53
C LEU A 671 5.46 -39.58 -2.91
N LYS A 672 4.20 -39.66 -3.32
CA LYS A 672 3.67 -38.96 -4.50
C LYS A 672 2.68 -37.91 -4.03
N VAL A 673 2.84 -36.67 -4.55
CA VAL A 673 1.97 -35.53 -4.24
C VAL A 673 1.34 -35.05 -5.53
N ASP A 674 0.03 -35.01 -5.57
CA ASP A 674 -0.75 -34.38 -6.62
C ASP A 674 -1.27 -33.04 -6.13
N TYR A 675 -0.98 -31.98 -6.87
CA TYR A 675 -1.34 -30.58 -6.54
C TYR A 675 -2.59 -30.09 -7.27
N THR A 676 -3.26 -30.91 -8.07
CA THR A 676 -4.38 -30.50 -8.94
C THR A 676 -5.49 -29.77 -8.20
N HIS A 677 -5.86 -30.28 -7.03
CA HIS A 677 -7.00 -29.76 -6.25
C HIS A 677 -6.59 -29.09 -4.93
N CYS A 678 -5.28 -28.89 -4.72
CA CYS A 678 -4.79 -28.36 -3.46
C CYS A 678 -5.20 -26.90 -3.24
N MET A 679 -5.27 -26.53 -1.97
CA MET A 679 -5.39 -25.14 -1.52
C MET A 679 -4.23 -24.84 -0.55
N ILE A 680 -3.57 -23.71 -0.75
CA ILE A 680 -2.56 -23.23 0.18
C ILE A 680 -3.25 -22.64 1.41
N LEU A 681 -3.05 -23.28 2.54
CA LEU A 681 -3.54 -22.89 3.87
C LEU A 681 -2.41 -23.02 4.88
N ASP A 682 -2.37 -22.15 5.89
CA ASP A 682 -1.43 -22.27 7.02
C ASP A 682 -1.55 -23.66 7.68
N GLY A 683 -2.76 -24.15 7.87
CA GLY A 683 -3.01 -25.50 8.39
C GLY A 683 -2.43 -26.63 7.54
N ALA A 684 -2.30 -26.46 6.21
CA ALA A 684 -1.62 -27.45 5.35
C ALA A 684 -0.09 -27.40 5.55
N VAL A 685 0.48 -26.22 5.77
CA VAL A 685 1.90 -26.06 6.13
C VAL A 685 2.19 -26.77 7.42
N ASP A 686 1.41 -26.49 8.47
CA ASP A 686 1.55 -27.11 9.80
C ASP A 686 1.32 -28.63 9.73
N GLY A 687 0.27 -29.08 9.00
CA GLY A 687 0.00 -30.49 8.75
C GLY A 687 1.18 -31.22 8.10
N SER A 688 1.88 -30.56 7.16
CA SER A 688 3.08 -31.12 6.53
C SER A 688 4.25 -31.25 7.53
N ILE A 689 4.42 -30.25 8.42
CA ILE A 689 5.43 -30.26 9.48
C ILE A 689 5.12 -31.37 10.49
N PHE A 690 3.87 -31.50 10.93
CA PHE A 690 3.45 -32.60 11.80
C PHE A 690 3.65 -33.96 11.16
N THR A 691 3.37 -34.11 9.86
CA THR A 691 3.60 -35.35 9.13
C THR A 691 5.09 -35.69 9.10
N TRP A 692 5.95 -34.75 8.69
CA TRP A 692 7.40 -34.94 8.72
C TRP A 692 7.90 -35.40 10.07
N THR A 693 7.51 -34.72 11.14
CA THR A 693 7.99 -35.01 12.49
C THR A 693 7.45 -36.33 13.02
N ALA A 694 6.21 -36.68 12.71
CA ALA A 694 5.61 -37.96 13.09
C ALA A 694 6.34 -39.14 12.42
N TYR A 695 6.68 -39.05 11.11
CA TYR A 695 7.47 -40.09 10.44
C TYR A 695 8.91 -40.16 10.97
N ALA A 696 9.51 -39.04 11.36
CA ALA A 696 10.82 -39.02 12.02
C ALA A 696 10.76 -39.75 13.40
N ARG A 697 9.73 -39.51 14.21
CA ARG A 697 9.49 -40.21 15.48
C ARG A 697 9.20 -41.71 15.32
N LYS A 698 8.59 -42.13 14.20
CA LYS A 698 8.41 -43.55 13.81
C LYS A 698 9.72 -44.22 13.39
N GLY A 699 10.78 -43.47 13.14
CA GLY A 699 12.03 -44.01 12.59
C GLY A 699 12.02 -44.24 11.07
N GLU A 700 10.98 -43.79 10.35
CA GLU A 700 10.85 -43.90 8.90
C GLU A 700 11.55 -42.74 8.18
N ARG A 701 12.88 -42.71 8.24
CA ARG A 701 13.74 -41.60 7.83
C ARG A 701 13.53 -41.15 6.38
N GLU A 702 13.34 -42.09 5.44
CA GLU A 702 13.17 -41.76 4.01
C GLU A 702 11.85 -40.99 3.76
N LEU A 703 10.75 -41.44 4.34
CA LEU A 703 9.47 -40.72 4.27
C LEU A 703 9.52 -39.39 5.01
N ALA A 704 10.19 -39.35 6.16
CA ALA A 704 10.39 -38.12 6.92
C ALA A 704 11.11 -37.04 6.08
N GLU A 705 12.21 -37.40 5.38
CA GLU A 705 12.89 -36.42 4.51
C GLU A 705 12.02 -35.96 3.32
N LYS A 706 11.21 -36.84 2.72
CA LYS A 706 10.29 -36.46 1.65
C LYS A 706 9.20 -35.50 2.14
N PHE A 707 8.62 -35.76 3.31
CA PHE A 707 7.66 -34.81 3.92
C PHE A 707 8.32 -33.52 4.38
N LYS A 708 9.59 -33.54 4.79
CA LYS A 708 10.36 -32.33 5.08
C LYS A 708 10.55 -31.47 3.82
N MET A 709 10.83 -32.10 2.68
CA MET A 709 10.90 -31.37 1.39
C MET A 709 9.56 -30.71 1.05
N LEU A 710 8.44 -31.44 1.22
CA LEU A 710 7.10 -30.88 1.02
C LEU A 710 6.83 -29.72 2.01
N SER A 711 7.17 -29.89 3.30
CA SER A 711 7.03 -28.85 4.31
C SER A 711 7.83 -27.59 3.96
N THR A 712 9.08 -27.78 3.51
CA THR A 712 9.96 -26.70 3.06
C THR A 712 9.33 -25.95 1.88
N GLN A 713 8.79 -26.66 0.91
CA GLN A 713 8.12 -26.07 -0.26
C GLN A 713 6.87 -25.27 0.15
N LEU A 714 5.98 -25.86 0.94
CA LEU A 714 4.75 -25.19 1.38
C LEU A 714 5.05 -23.98 2.24
N TYR A 715 6.00 -24.08 3.15
CA TYR A 715 6.46 -22.97 3.98
C TYR A 715 6.98 -21.81 3.13
N PHE A 716 7.85 -22.11 2.16
CA PHE A 716 8.41 -21.11 1.27
C PHE A 716 7.36 -20.45 0.38
N LEU A 717 6.35 -21.20 -0.07
CA LEU A 717 5.21 -20.67 -0.84
C LEU A 717 4.40 -19.62 -0.02
N THR A 718 4.20 -19.87 1.27
CA THR A 718 3.38 -19.01 2.14
C THR A 718 4.15 -17.86 2.77
N ARG A 719 5.47 -18.03 3.04
CA ARG A 719 6.29 -17.05 3.76
C ARG A 719 7.28 -16.30 2.87
N GLY A 720 7.56 -16.78 1.66
CA GLY A 720 8.54 -16.20 0.75
C GLY A 720 10.00 -16.34 1.18
N THR A 721 10.25 -16.91 2.36
CA THR A 721 11.58 -17.11 2.98
C THR A 721 11.61 -18.39 3.80
N MET A 722 12.82 -18.88 4.08
CA MET A 722 13.05 -20.00 4.99
C MET A 722 13.38 -19.55 6.44
N GLU A 723 13.30 -18.27 6.73
CA GLU A 723 13.47 -17.74 8.08
C GLU A 723 12.31 -18.23 8.98
N GLY A 724 12.62 -18.70 10.17
CA GLY A 724 11.63 -19.30 11.09
C GLY A 724 11.21 -20.74 10.76
N PHE A 725 11.65 -21.34 9.63
CA PHE A 725 11.38 -22.76 9.36
C PHE A 725 12.08 -23.65 10.40
N PRO A 726 11.39 -24.65 11.00
CA PRO A 726 11.99 -25.53 12.02
C PRO A 726 13.19 -26.31 11.45
N ARG A 727 14.41 -25.77 11.59
CA ARG A 727 15.66 -26.41 11.14
C ARG A 727 16.17 -27.34 12.22
N GLY A 728 15.60 -28.54 12.35
CA GLY A 728 16.27 -29.62 13.09
C GLY A 728 15.99 -29.72 14.58
N ARG A 729 15.08 -28.99 15.18
CA ARG A 729 14.41 -29.42 16.40
C ARG A 729 13.19 -30.25 15.97
N VAL A 730 13.32 -31.56 15.98
CA VAL A 730 12.18 -32.44 16.18
C VAL A 730 11.60 -31.99 17.50
N LEU A 731 10.45 -31.32 17.46
CA LEU A 731 9.74 -30.84 18.66
C LEU A 731 9.43 -31.98 19.60
#